data_265cba5f5d9731844c49c6b917e3b1de
#
_entry.id   265cba5f5d9731844c49c6b917e3b1de
#
_cell.length_a   1.000
_cell.length_b   1.000
_cell.length_c   1.000
_cell.angle_alpha   90.00
_cell.angle_beta   90.00
_cell.angle_gamma   90.00
#
_symmetry.space_group_name_H-M   'P 1'
#
loop_
_entity.id
_entity.type
_entity.pdbx_description
1 polymer ?
#
loop_
_entity_poly.entity_id
_entity_poly.type
_entity_poly.pdbx_seq_one_letter_code
_entity_poly.pdbx_strand_id
1 'polypeptide(L)'
;MKINPKSEILNTKQVSNFINSDLFRISKFVFSILICSISILSLNFNNYAEEVVKPSSGELVNKCWQTHGKKDIEATFKYTQELIDLYKDEADKEQASLTALPKAKNDILKVAALNDVATAYFIQAESYYRQEKIEDAKKIFNLIIAKYSFAQAWDPRGWYWSLKLAAEQSLKKIETGTIDVVQKKKVSQLPTGVVLYDPGKEDLVNYAKYGDFKNAGTNDYKYVVTDQEGLIAAIGEGIYPNTSSVRWDPAFKKALKEKRLDGDLWDFTHSPDLEAAFFKWATASEPQGVKLFYIGLILEKAGLIKHALKCYYAVVVHFPGSYGWTYWHTPWYVGQAAIAKINFLLRNNPQIGYKLVDADIKIVNGYDNNVANDIVVTNPGKMVKISAFDKIKPKLSPKSSPVKRKSGEGKVHTTQYENGDWQLMVEGKPYIIKGITYTPTKVGLSPDEGTMTGWTEDDFNNNGKADGPYDSFVDTNPGVPVGDFQLMKEMGVNTIRLYHHPQKINKEILRDMYNKYGIRVIMGDFFGKYALGSGAQWNPGTDYNNEEQKKNMIDSVTKMVNEYKDEPYLLFWLLGNENVYGYACNADTEPDAFFKFANEVAKIIKSIDPEHPVAICSGDTLFLDKFGKDARDIDIFGANAYRGNYGFGRLWKSVKEEAGVPVFITEYGCPAFAEGKSLLEGEEFQAAYHKGSWEDIANNMVFGIGAGNALGGVAFEWMDEWWKQYEPSIHDSKGVAIGPFPDGYFHEEWFGICDQGDGKESPFFRHLRKSYFIYQKLWN
;
A
#
# COMPACT_ATOMS: atom_id res chain seq x y z
N MET A 1 20.81 29.35 17.58
CA MET A 1 20.02 29.03 16.41
C MET A 1 20.25 27.53 16.16
N LYS A 2 19.35 26.69 16.64
CA LYS A 2 19.40 25.25 16.41
C LYS A 2 18.69 25.00 15.08
N ILE A 3 19.42 24.45 14.12
CA ILE A 3 18.91 24.10 12.80
C ILE A 3 17.99 22.88 13.01
N ASN A 4 16.74 22.97 12.61
CA ASN A 4 15.77 21.90 12.69
C ASN A 4 16.22 20.75 11.74
N PRO A 5 16.53 19.55 12.21
CA PRO A 5 17.02 18.46 11.35
C PRO A 5 16.04 18.03 10.26
N LYS A 6 14.74 18.35 10.40
CA LYS A 6 13.74 18.10 9.34
C LYS A 6 13.96 18.95 8.07
N SER A 7 14.66 20.09 8.15
CA SER A 7 14.95 20.91 6.97
C SER A 7 16.01 20.34 6.04
N GLU A 8 16.82 19.38 6.51
CA GLU A 8 17.86 18.75 5.67
C GLU A 8 17.36 17.52 4.88
N ILE A 9 16.22 16.92 5.27
CA ILE A 9 15.64 15.75 4.60
C ILE A 9 14.98 16.12 3.27
N LEU A 10 14.59 17.36 3.11
CA LEU A 10 13.96 17.90 1.90
C LEU A 10 14.86 17.93 0.65
N ASN A 11 16.16 17.64 0.78
CA ASN A 11 17.14 18.12 -0.20
C ASN A 11 17.54 17.17 -1.32
N THR A 12 17.07 15.94 -1.42
CA THR A 12 17.51 15.06 -2.51
C THR A 12 16.41 14.61 -3.47
N LYS A 13 15.15 14.60 -3.05
CA LYS A 13 14.02 14.30 -3.95
C LYS A 13 13.25 15.55 -4.38
N GLN A 14 13.27 16.63 -3.59
CA GLN A 14 12.54 17.86 -3.92
C GLN A 14 13.31 18.82 -4.84
N VAL A 15 14.64 18.77 -4.86
CA VAL A 15 15.45 19.62 -5.75
C VAL A 15 15.17 19.32 -7.24
N SER A 16 14.84 18.08 -7.60
CA SER A 16 14.51 17.77 -9.00
C SER A 16 13.13 18.28 -9.43
N ASN A 17 12.19 18.43 -8.51
CA ASN A 17 10.85 18.94 -8.83
C ASN A 17 10.76 20.47 -8.70
N PHE A 18 11.56 21.08 -7.83
CA PHE A 18 11.59 22.54 -7.65
C PHE A 18 12.27 23.25 -8.83
N ILE A 19 13.28 22.63 -9.42
CA ILE A 19 13.96 23.18 -10.60
C ILE A 19 13.06 23.21 -11.84
N ASN A 20 12.09 22.29 -11.95
CA ASN A 20 11.20 22.21 -13.11
C ASN A 20 9.97 23.15 -13.06
N SER A 21 9.54 23.62 -11.87
CA SER A 21 8.38 24.50 -11.78
C SER A 21 8.72 26.00 -11.88
N ASP A 22 9.89 26.42 -11.39
CA ASP A 22 10.26 27.83 -11.40
C ASP A 22 10.95 28.28 -12.69
N LEU A 23 11.61 27.41 -13.42
CA LEU A 23 12.15 27.71 -14.74
C LEU A 23 11.05 28.05 -15.78
N PHE A 24 9.85 27.53 -15.62
CA PHE A 24 8.72 27.85 -16.52
C PHE A 24 8.04 29.19 -16.21
N ARG A 25 8.20 29.74 -15.01
CA ARG A 25 7.67 31.07 -14.65
C ARG A 25 8.65 32.22 -15.00
N ILE A 26 9.93 31.96 -14.92
CA ILE A 26 10.96 32.98 -15.25
C ILE A 26 11.07 33.21 -16.75
N SER A 27 10.81 32.20 -17.59
CA SER A 27 10.89 32.35 -19.05
C SER A 27 9.83 33.28 -19.66
N LYS A 28 8.66 33.43 -19.02
CA LYS A 28 7.61 34.35 -19.50
C LYS A 28 7.85 35.82 -19.13
N PHE A 29 8.66 36.10 -18.10
CA PHE A 29 8.93 37.49 -17.67
C PHE A 29 10.15 38.08 -18.37
N VAL A 30 11.09 37.24 -18.80
CA VAL A 30 12.30 37.71 -19.54
C VAL A 30 12.01 37.95 -21.02
N PHE A 31 10.99 37.27 -21.59
CA PHE A 31 10.64 37.45 -23.01
C PHE A 31 9.91 38.77 -23.32
N SER A 32 9.35 39.47 -22.32
CA SER A 32 8.66 40.75 -22.49
C SER A 32 9.59 41.98 -22.36
N ILE A 33 10.81 41.80 -21.88
CA ILE A 33 11.77 42.90 -21.69
C ILE A 33 12.79 42.95 -22.85
N LEU A 34 12.91 41.92 -23.69
CA LEU A 34 13.92 41.84 -24.76
C LEU A 34 13.44 42.36 -26.11
N ILE A 35 12.20 42.83 -26.25
CA ILE A 35 11.67 43.39 -27.50
C ILE A 35 11.82 44.94 -27.61
N CYS A 36 12.22 45.62 -26.52
CA CYS A 36 12.35 47.08 -26.54
C CYS A 36 13.80 47.65 -26.62
N SER A 37 14.83 46.82 -26.84
CA SER A 37 16.23 47.31 -26.81
C SER A 37 17.09 46.86 -28.00
N ILE A 38 16.49 46.56 -29.14
CA ILE A 38 17.26 46.33 -30.38
C ILE A 38 16.97 47.45 -31.35
N SER A 39 17.56 48.63 -31.09
CA SER A 39 17.92 49.62 -32.06
C SER A 39 19.04 50.48 -31.44
N ILE A 40 20.21 50.46 -32.05
CA ILE A 40 21.45 51.19 -31.75
C ILE A 40 22.52 50.29 -31.06
N LEU A 41 23.34 49.69 -31.85
CA LEU A 41 24.80 49.77 -31.93
C LEU A 41 25.38 48.57 -32.70
N SER A 42 25.62 48.81 -33.96
CA SER A 42 26.55 48.03 -34.76
C SER A 42 28.01 48.41 -34.40
N LEU A 43 28.90 47.43 -34.56
CA LEU A 43 30.36 47.43 -34.51
C LEU A 43 31.01 46.93 -33.20
N ASN A 44 31.29 45.64 -33.19
CA ASN A 44 32.64 45.05 -33.09
C ASN A 44 32.56 43.53 -32.97
N PHE A 45 32.93 42.87 -34.07
CA PHE A 45 33.18 41.42 -34.07
C PHE A 45 34.49 41.14 -33.33
N ASN A 46 34.41 40.39 -32.26
CA ASN A 46 35.49 39.52 -31.80
C ASN A 46 34.92 38.15 -31.50
N ASN A 47 35.48 37.15 -32.18
CA ASN A 47 35.19 35.74 -32.07
C ASN A 47 35.30 35.24 -30.61
N TYR A 48 34.16 34.97 -29.98
CA TYR A 48 34.07 33.97 -28.94
C TYR A 48 33.27 32.80 -29.50
N ALA A 49 33.92 31.65 -29.73
CA ALA A 49 33.22 30.42 -29.95
C ALA A 49 32.42 30.13 -28.67
N GLU A 50 31.07 30.11 -28.74
CA GLU A 50 30.22 29.51 -27.71
C GLU A 50 30.66 28.04 -27.59
N GLU A 51 31.26 27.67 -26.49
CA GLU A 51 31.38 26.27 -26.12
C GLU A 51 29.95 25.70 -26.00
N VAL A 52 29.55 24.92 -26.99
CA VAL A 52 28.32 24.16 -26.96
C VAL A 52 28.47 23.16 -25.80
N VAL A 53 27.87 23.43 -24.64
CA VAL A 53 27.91 22.55 -23.49
C VAL A 53 27.26 21.23 -23.92
N LYS A 54 28.05 20.17 -23.93
CA LYS A 54 27.59 18.80 -24.24
C LYS A 54 26.49 18.41 -23.23
N PRO A 55 25.26 18.08 -23.68
CA PRO A 55 24.20 17.67 -22.77
C PRO A 55 24.59 16.38 -22.02
N SER A 56 24.28 16.23 -20.75
CA SER A 56 24.58 15.01 -19.99
C SER A 56 23.81 13.79 -20.51
N SER A 57 24.35 12.60 -20.30
CA SER A 57 23.68 11.35 -20.70
C SER A 57 22.31 11.20 -20.03
N GLY A 58 22.21 11.60 -18.75
CA GLY A 58 20.96 11.59 -17.97
C GLY A 58 19.89 12.55 -18.52
N GLU A 59 20.28 13.74 -19.01
CA GLU A 59 19.34 14.65 -19.69
C GLU A 59 18.81 14.07 -21.00
N LEU A 60 19.68 13.43 -21.76
CA LEU A 60 19.31 12.82 -23.03
C LEU A 60 18.41 11.58 -22.83
N VAL A 61 18.74 10.70 -21.89
CA VAL A 61 17.90 9.50 -21.61
C VAL A 61 16.52 9.89 -21.11
N ASN A 62 16.41 10.97 -20.34
CA ASN A 62 15.10 11.52 -19.93
C ASN A 62 14.29 11.99 -21.14
N LYS A 63 14.90 12.66 -22.11
CA LYS A 63 14.24 13.07 -23.37
C LYS A 63 13.82 11.84 -24.18
N CYS A 64 14.66 10.79 -24.23
CA CYS A 64 14.33 9.52 -24.89
C CYS A 64 13.05 8.90 -24.32
N TRP A 65 12.95 8.78 -22.98
CA TRP A 65 11.76 8.25 -22.32
C TRP A 65 10.52 9.11 -22.54
N GLN A 66 10.67 10.45 -22.47
CA GLN A 66 9.55 11.38 -22.67
C GLN A 66 8.97 11.28 -24.08
N THR A 67 9.83 11.25 -25.12
CA THR A 67 9.39 11.15 -26.52
C THR A 67 8.80 9.77 -26.82
N HIS A 68 9.42 8.71 -26.29
CA HIS A 68 8.91 7.35 -26.41
C HIS A 68 7.53 7.20 -25.77
N GLY A 69 7.33 7.75 -24.58
CA GLY A 69 6.03 7.76 -23.88
C GLY A 69 4.95 8.53 -24.65
N LYS A 70 5.31 9.63 -25.30
CA LYS A 70 4.43 10.40 -26.19
C LYS A 70 4.18 9.73 -27.54
N LYS A 71 4.83 8.62 -27.84
CA LYS A 71 4.81 7.92 -29.14
C LYS A 71 5.32 8.81 -30.31
N ASP A 72 6.14 9.79 -30.01
CA ASP A 72 6.81 10.61 -30.99
C ASP A 72 8.06 9.86 -31.50
N ILE A 73 7.86 9.10 -32.55
CA ILE A 73 8.87 8.18 -33.07
C ILE A 73 10.10 8.92 -33.62
N GLU A 74 9.87 10.02 -34.33
CA GLU A 74 10.95 10.81 -34.93
C GLU A 74 11.84 11.43 -33.85
N ALA A 75 11.24 12.10 -32.89
CA ALA A 75 11.98 12.68 -31.77
C ALA A 75 12.66 11.60 -30.92
N THR A 76 12.02 10.42 -30.75
CA THR A 76 12.60 9.30 -30.01
C THR A 76 13.89 8.81 -30.69
N PHE A 77 13.88 8.57 -31.99
CA PHE A 77 15.08 8.17 -32.71
C PHE A 77 16.15 9.26 -32.72
N LYS A 78 15.76 10.53 -32.82
CA LYS A 78 16.69 11.67 -32.74
C LYS A 78 17.46 11.65 -31.40
N TYR A 79 16.75 11.66 -30.28
CA TYR A 79 17.41 11.75 -28.95
C TYR A 79 18.15 10.47 -28.57
N THR A 80 17.63 9.30 -28.94
CA THR A 80 18.34 8.05 -28.68
C THR A 80 19.63 7.97 -29.49
N GLN A 81 19.63 8.40 -30.75
CA GLN A 81 20.83 8.42 -31.59
C GLN A 81 21.85 9.45 -31.08
N GLU A 82 21.41 10.65 -30.71
CA GLU A 82 22.26 11.68 -30.12
C GLU A 82 22.98 11.19 -28.86
N LEU A 83 22.23 10.50 -27.97
CA LEU A 83 22.81 9.90 -26.76
C LEU A 83 23.86 8.83 -27.10
N ILE A 84 23.56 7.95 -28.03
CA ILE A 84 24.47 6.90 -28.48
C ILE A 84 25.74 7.51 -29.06
N ASP A 85 25.61 8.45 -29.98
CA ASP A 85 26.74 9.08 -30.67
C ASP A 85 27.68 9.82 -29.69
N LEU A 86 27.13 10.44 -28.67
CA LEU A 86 27.91 11.20 -27.71
C LEU A 86 28.58 10.35 -26.62
N TYR A 87 27.98 9.21 -26.23
CA TYR A 87 28.38 8.49 -25.01
C TYR A 87 28.75 7.03 -25.21
N LYS A 88 28.64 6.50 -26.44
CA LYS A 88 28.89 5.08 -26.72
C LYS A 88 30.31 4.62 -26.31
N ASP A 89 31.34 5.43 -26.61
CA ASP A 89 32.73 5.04 -26.30
C ASP A 89 32.98 5.02 -24.79
N GLU A 90 32.30 5.87 -24.03
CA GLU A 90 32.33 5.86 -22.57
C GLU A 90 31.59 4.65 -22.00
N ALA A 91 30.40 4.35 -22.52
CA ALA A 91 29.63 3.17 -22.16
C ALA A 91 30.39 1.86 -22.45
N ASP A 92 31.11 1.80 -23.57
CA ASP A 92 31.93 0.63 -23.92
C ASP A 92 33.08 0.42 -22.92
N LYS A 93 33.72 1.49 -22.46
CA LYS A 93 34.76 1.46 -21.42
C LYS A 93 34.19 1.06 -20.06
N GLU A 94 33.06 1.60 -19.68
CA GLU A 94 32.36 1.25 -18.43
C GLU A 94 31.94 -0.21 -18.43
N GLN A 95 31.35 -0.73 -19.51
CA GLN A 95 31.03 -2.14 -19.64
C GLN A 95 32.26 -3.05 -19.49
N ALA A 96 33.39 -2.68 -20.14
CA ALA A 96 34.63 -3.45 -20.07
C ALA A 96 35.28 -3.42 -18.67
N SER A 97 35.00 -2.43 -17.88
CA SER A 97 35.49 -2.32 -16.50
C SER A 97 34.78 -3.23 -15.50
N LEU A 98 33.61 -3.75 -15.85
CA LEU A 98 32.78 -4.56 -14.98
C LEU A 98 33.02 -6.05 -15.22
N THR A 99 33.01 -6.82 -14.15
CA THR A 99 33.07 -8.29 -14.17
C THR A 99 31.76 -8.94 -13.75
N ALA A 100 30.83 -8.16 -13.16
CA ALA A 100 29.51 -8.59 -12.73
C ALA A 100 28.54 -7.41 -12.71
N LEU A 101 27.26 -7.70 -12.65
CA LEU A 101 26.20 -6.71 -12.54
C LEU A 101 26.35 -5.92 -11.21
N PRO A 102 26.47 -4.59 -11.24
CA PRO A 102 26.53 -3.77 -10.02
C PRO A 102 25.25 -3.93 -9.19
N LYS A 103 25.39 -4.13 -7.87
CA LYS A 103 24.23 -4.30 -6.96
C LYS A 103 23.96 -3.05 -6.13
N ALA A 104 25.01 -2.38 -5.65
CA ALA A 104 24.86 -1.19 -4.84
C ALA A 104 24.52 0.03 -5.71
N LYS A 105 23.59 0.86 -5.28
CA LYS A 105 23.14 2.06 -5.99
C LYS A 105 24.32 2.96 -6.41
N ASN A 106 25.29 3.16 -5.53
CA ASN A 106 26.44 3.99 -5.82
C ASN A 106 27.34 3.41 -6.93
N ASP A 107 27.43 2.08 -7.05
CA ASP A 107 28.20 1.43 -8.11
C ASP A 107 27.45 1.45 -9.44
N ILE A 108 26.13 1.38 -9.42
CA ILE A 108 25.28 1.54 -10.61
C ILE A 108 25.42 2.97 -11.16
N LEU A 109 25.45 3.98 -10.29
CA LEU A 109 25.59 5.39 -10.69
C LEU A 109 26.97 5.74 -11.25
N LYS A 110 28.02 4.98 -10.92
CA LYS A 110 29.38 5.18 -11.48
C LYS A 110 29.50 4.80 -12.95
N VAL A 111 28.56 4.04 -13.47
CA VAL A 111 28.50 3.56 -14.86
C VAL A 111 27.28 4.12 -15.58
N ALA A 112 27.08 5.43 -15.43
CA ALA A 112 25.91 6.12 -15.94
C ALA A 112 25.85 6.10 -17.47
N ALA A 113 26.96 6.27 -18.16
CA ALA A 113 27.01 6.24 -19.64
C ALA A 113 26.63 4.86 -20.19
N LEU A 114 27.08 3.77 -19.55
CA LEU A 114 26.70 2.41 -19.89
C LEU A 114 25.17 2.23 -19.77
N ASN A 115 24.61 2.65 -18.64
CA ASN A 115 23.20 2.49 -18.36
C ASN A 115 22.32 3.29 -19.31
N ASP A 116 22.67 4.53 -19.57
CA ASP A 116 21.90 5.45 -20.41
C ASP A 116 21.99 5.05 -21.91
N VAL A 117 23.16 4.67 -22.41
CA VAL A 117 23.34 4.22 -23.80
C VAL A 117 22.60 2.92 -24.06
N ALA A 118 22.72 1.94 -23.17
CA ALA A 118 21.98 0.68 -23.32
C ALA A 118 20.46 0.89 -23.22
N THR A 119 20.01 1.87 -22.40
CA THR A 119 18.61 2.30 -22.34
C THR A 119 18.17 2.92 -23.67
N ALA A 120 19.00 3.76 -24.29
CA ALA A 120 18.68 4.33 -25.60
C ALA A 120 18.52 3.27 -26.69
N TYR A 121 19.40 2.26 -26.71
CA TYR A 121 19.24 1.11 -27.60
C TYR A 121 17.95 0.34 -27.32
N PHE A 122 17.61 0.12 -26.05
CA PHE A 122 16.39 -0.59 -25.70
C PHE A 122 15.13 0.18 -26.19
N ILE A 123 15.11 1.49 -26.01
CA ILE A 123 14.03 2.35 -26.52
C ILE A 123 13.95 2.33 -28.04
N GLN A 124 15.09 2.30 -28.76
CA GLN A 124 15.08 2.13 -30.21
C GLN A 124 14.50 0.78 -30.64
N ALA A 125 14.91 -0.31 -29.97
CA ALA A 125 14.40 -1.65 -30.26
C ALA A 125 12.87 -1.75 -30.05
N GLU A 126 12.37 -1.24 -28.93
CA GLU A 126 10.93 -1.16 -28.66
C GLU A 126 10.19 -0.28 -29.70
N SER A 127 10.83 0.81 -30.16
CA SER A 127 10.27 1.69 -31.18
C SER A 127 10.22 1.03 -32.56
N TYR A 128 11.21 0.23 -32.92
CA TYR A 128 11.18 -0.62 -34.13
C TYR A 128 10.11 -1.70 -34.04
N TYR A 129 10.01 -2.37 -32.88
CA TYR A 129 8.99 -3.38 -32.66
C TYR A 129 7.56 -2.82 -32.81
N ARG A 130 7.31 -1.62 -32.26
CA ARG A 130 6.02 -0.92 -32.43
C ARG A 130 5.72 -0.52 -33.87
N GLN A 131 6.73 -0.40 -34.71
CA GLN A 131 6.61 -0.13 -36.15
C GLN A 131 6.54 -1.41 -36.99
N GLU A 132 6.45 -2.58 -36.35
CA GLU A 132 6.48 -3.91 -36.99
C GLU A 132 7.80 -4.20 -37.76
N LYS A 133 8.85 -3.44 -37.49
CA LYS A 133 10.21 -3.66 -38.03
C LYS A 133 10.95 -4.68 -37.18
N ILE A 134 10.47 -5.92 -37.25
CA ILE A 134 10.84 -6.99 -36.35
C ILE A 134 12.33 -7.31 -36.37
N GLU A 135 12.93 -7.39 -37.57
CA GLU A 135 14.36 -7.75 -37.70
C GLU A 135 15.28 -6.63 -37.18
N ASP A 136 14.90 -5.36 -37.33
CA ASP A 136 15.64 -4.24 -36.75
C ASP A 136 15.56 -4.27 -35.22
N ALA A 137 14.38 -4.55 -34.65
CA ALA A 137 14.21 -4.71 -33.21
C ALA A 137 15.07 -5.86 -32.66
N LYS A 138 15.04 -7.05 -33.29
CA LYS A 138 15.86 -8.22 -32.91
C LYS A 138 17.35 -7.89 -32.91
N LYS A 139 17.82 -7.19 -33.96
CA LYS A 139 19.22 -6.80 -34.09
C LYS A 139 19.70 -5.99 -32.90
N ILE A 140 18.89 -5.03 -32.45
CA ILE A 140 19.27 -4.16 -31.35
C ILE A 140 19.12 -4.89 -30.00
N PHE A 141 18.08 -5.70 -29.78
CA PHE A 141 18.01 -6.50 -28.55
C PHE A 141 19.21 -7.44 -28.42
N ASN A 142 19.61 -8.11 -29.50
CA ASN A 142 20.82 -8.95 -29.52
C ASN A 142 22.11 -8.13 -29.24
N LEU A 143 22.19 -6.90 -29.73
CA LEU A 143 23.31 -6.00 -29.42
C LEU A 143 23.40 -5.72 -27.90
N ILE A 144 22.28 -5.42 -27.25
CA ILE A 144 22.26 -5.18 -25.80
C ILE A 144 22.73 -6.42 -25.04
N ILE A 145 22.21 -7.60 -25.38
CA ILE A 145 22.56 -8.86 -24.74
C ILE A 145 24.06 -9.17 -24.87
N ALA A 146 24.60 -8.97 -26.05
CA ALA A 146 25.99 -9.31 -26.35
C ALA A 146 26.98 -8.29 -25.81
N LYS A 147 26.64 -7.02 -25.85
CA LYS A 147 27.59 -5.92 -25.62
C LYS A 147 27.40 -5.16 -24.31
N TYR A 148 26.17 -5.05 -23.80
CA TYR A 148 25.84 -4.23 -22.63
C TYR A 148 25.22 -5.07 -21.52
N SER A 149 25.81 -6.21 -21.25
CA SER A 149 25.26 -7.26 -20.36
C SER A 149 25.13 -6.83 -18.89
N PHE A 150 25.84 -5.79 -18.46
CA PHE A 150 25.82 -5.27 -17.09
C PHE A 150 25.08 -3.94 -16.95
N ALA A 151 24.44 -3.47 -18.03
CA ALA A 151 23.65 -2.25 -18.01
C ALA A 151 22.32 -2.42 -17.27
N GLN A 152 21.94 -1.38 -16.56
CA GLN A 152 20.68 -1.32 -15.80
C GLN A 152 19.95 0.00 -16.08
N ALA A 153 18.64 -0.04 -16.26
CA ALA A 153 17.83 1.16 -16.40
C ALA A 153 17.13 1.47 -15.07
N TRP A 154 16.97 2.75 -14.81
CA TRP A 154 16.18 3.21 -13.67
C TRP A 154 14.70 3.23 -14.02
N ASP A 155 13.90 2.55 -13.18
CA ASP A 155 12.44 2.68 -13.21
C ASP A 155 12.04 3.87 -12.32
N PRO A 156 11.22 4.83 -12.80
CA PRO A 156 10.75 5.96 -11.99
C PRO A 156 10.07 5.55 -10.68
N ARG A 157 9.60 4.30 -10.60
CA ARG A 157 9.02 3.71 -9.41
C ARG A 157 10.04 3.33 -8.34
N GLY A 158 11.36 3.43 -8.60
CA GLY A 158 12.40 3.39 -7.58
C GLY A 158 13.41 2.25 -7.58
N TRP A 159 13.49 1.42 -8.65
CA TRP A 159 14.49 0.36 -8.75
C TRP A 159 15.28 0.38 -10.05
N TYR A 160 16.38 -0.36 -10.07
CA TYR A 160 17.12 -0.66 -11.30
C TYR A 160 16.74 -2.04 -11.83
N TRP A 161 16.59 -2.17 -13.13
CA TRP A 161 16.31 -3.42 -13.81
C TRP A 161 17.33 -3.70 -14.93
N SER A 162 17.63 -4.96 -15.16
CA SER A 162 18.64 -5.38 -16.13
C SER A 162 18.12 -5.25 -17.57
N LEU A 163 18.80 -4.44 -18.36
CA LEU A 163 18.50 -4.26 -19.79
C LEU A 163 18.75 -5.54 -20.59
N LYS A 164 19.75 -6.34 -20.20
CA LYS A 164 19.99 -7.67 -20.82
C LYS A 164 18.78 -8.58 -20.64
N LEU A 165 18.29 -8.74 -19.42
CA LEU A 165 17.13 -9.59 -19.14
C LEU A 165 15.88 -9.11 -19.87
N ALA A 166 15.66 -7.80 -19.92
CA ALA A 166 14.53 -7.22 -20.64
C ALA A 166 14.64 -7.45 -22.16
N ALA A 167 15.85 -7.32 -22.72
CA ALA A 167 16.09 -7.60 -24.14
C ALA A 167 15.90 -9.09 -24.49
N GLU A 168 16.34 -10.02 -23.62
CA GLU A 168 16.10 -11.45 -23.76
C GLU A 168 14.60 -11.77 -23.74
N GLN A 169 13.85 -11.13 -22.85
CA GLN A 169 12.40 -11.27 -22.77
C GLN A 169 11.70 -10.72 -24.03
N SER A 170 12.12 -9.56 -24.51
CA SER A 170 11.56 -8.98 -25.74
C SER A 170 11.85 -9.83 -26.97
N LEU A 171 13.06 -10.41 -27.11
CA LEU A 171 13.37 -11.36 -28.17
C LEU A 171 12.49 -12.60 -28.12
N LYS A 172 12.36 -13.18 -26.93
CA LYS A 172 11.52 -14.37 -26.74
C LYS A 172 10.07 -14.09 -27.08
N LYS A 173 9.57 -12.92 -26.71
CA LYS A 173 8.23 -12.45 -27.09
C LYS A 173 8.05 -12.35 -28.60
N ILE A 174 9.06 -11.84 -29.30
CA ILE A 174 9.07 -11.73 -30.75
C ILE A 174 9.10 -13.12 -31.42
N GLU A 175 9.92 -14.04 -30.92
CA GLU A 175 10.12 -15.36 -31.49
C GLU A 175 8.94 -16.31 -31.29
N THR A 176 8.31 -16.23 -30.14
CA THR A 176 7.24 -17.15 -29.75
C THR A 176 5.84 -16.61 -30.04
N GLY A 177 5.73 -15.31 -30.36
CA GLY A 177 4.42 -14.63 -30.48
C GLY A 177 3.64 -14.61 -29.16
N THR A 178 4.27 -15.03 -28.07
CA THR A 178 3.66 -15.16 -26.73
C THR A 178 4.52 -14.43 -25.71
N ILE A 179 3.86 -13.73 -24.80
CA ILE A 179 4.48 -13.22 -23.59
C ILE A 179 4.82 -14.44 -22.73
N ASP A 180 6.11 -14.68 -22.55
CA ASP A 180 6.74 -15.63 -21.64
C ASP A 180 6.04 -16.98 -21.39
N VAL A 181 6.48 -17.99 -22.12
CA VAL A 181 6.31 -19.37 -21.66
C VAL A 181 7.45 -19.68 -20.68
N VAL A 182 7.17 -19.61 -19.40
CA VAL A 182 8.09 -20.10 -18.37
C VAL A 182 8.43 -21.54 -18.68
N GLN A 183 9.73 -21.86 -18.73
CA GLN A 183 10.17 -23.25 -18.87
C GLN A 183 9.50 -24.09 -17.78
N LYS A 184 8.79 -25.14 -18.21
CA LYS A 184 8.15 -26.08 -17.30
C LYS A 184 9.21 -26.77 -16.45
N LYS A 185 9.55 -26.22 -15.28
CA LYS A 185 10.19 -27.03 -14.25
C LYS A 185 9.13 -27.99 -13.71
N LYS A 186 9.43 -29.28 -13.73
CA LYS A 186 8.60 -30.30 -13.07
C LYS A 186 8.48 -29.89 -11.61
N VAL A 187 7.29 -29.47 -11.22
CA VAL A 187 6.94 -29.30 -9.82
C VAL A 187 6.87 -30.70 -9.23
N SER A 188 7.91 -31.10 -8.51
CA SER A 188 8.06 -32.47 -8.02
C SER A 188 7.24 -32.77 -6.77
N GLN A 189 6.71 -31.76 -6.07
CA GLN A 189 5.92 -31.96 -4.85
C GLN A 189 4.87 -30.83 -4.72
N LEU A 190 3.66 -31.11 -5.18
CA LEU A 190 2.50 -30.28 -4.88
C LEU A 190 1.84 -30.80 -3.59
N PRO A 191 1.20 -29.93 -2.80
CA PRO A 191 0.36 -30.37 -1.68
C PRO A 191 -0.66 -31.40 -2.17
N THR A 192 -0.95 -32.40 -1.33
CA THR A 192 -1.87 -33.48 -1.68
C THR A 192 -3.25 -32.90 -2.04
N GLY A 193 -3.78 -33.29 -3.19
CA GLY A 193 -5.08 -32.81 -3.67
C GLY A 193 -5.03 -31.60 -4.63
N VAL A 194 -3.83 -31.14 -4.95
CA VAL A 194 -3.65 -30.01 -5.86
C VAL A 194 -3.39 -30.50 -7.27
N VAL A 195 -4.18 -30.02 -8.23
CA VAL A 195 -4.05 -30.35 -9.66
C VAL A 195 -3.45 -29.15 -10.40
N LEU A 196 -2.31 -29.38 -11.07
CA LEU A 196 -1.70 -28.37 -11.94
C LEU A 196 -2.58 -28.12 -13.15
N TYR A 197 -3.00 -26.89 -13.32
CA TYR A 197 -3.75 -26.44 -14.48
C TYR A 197 -2.80 -25.80 -15.51
N ASP A 198 -2.83 -26.32 -16.73
CA ASP A 198 -2.12 -25.76 -17.87
C ASP A 198 -3.15 -25.15 -18.83
N PRO A 199 -3.34 -23.82 -18.85
CA PRO A 199 -4.34 -23.18 -19.69
C PRO A 199 -4.09 -23.38 -21.20
N GLY A 200 -2.88 -23.81 -21.57
CA GLY A 200 -2.54 -24.16 -22.97
C GLY A 200 -2.92 -25.57 -23.37
N LYS A 201 -3.26 -26.46 -22.44
CA LYS A 201 -3.52 -27.88 -22.70
C LYS A 201 -4.92 -28.35 -22.36
N GLU A 202 -5.58 -27.71 -21.40
CA GLU A 202 -6.88 -28.10 -20.94
C GLU A 202 -7.88 -26.98 -21.18
N ASP A 203 -8.93 -27.28 -21.92
CA ASP A 203 -10.04 -26.35 -22.17
C ASP A 203 -11.00 -26.36 -20.96
N LEU A 204 -10.48 -26.11 -19.77
CA LEU A 204 -11.27 -26.12 -18.54
C LEU A 204 -12.40 -25.13 -18.55
N VAL A 205 -12.30 -24.09 -19.37
CA VAL A 205 -13.25 -22.99 -19.36
C VAL A 205 -13.73 -22.67 -20.76
N ASN A 206 -13.37 -23.50 -21.75
CA ASN A 206 -13.68 -23.21 -23.13
C ASN A 206 -13.32 -21.77 -23.50
N TYR A 207 -12.06 -21.41 -23.34
CA TYR A 207 -11.50 -20.08 -23.58
C TYR A 207 -11.97 -19.47 -24.90
N ALA A 208 -12.22 -20.32 -25.90
CA ALA A 208 -12.78 -19.90 -27.18
C ALA A 208 -14.18 -19.29 -27.09
N LYS A 209 -14.97 -19.58 -26.02
CA LYS A 209 -16.28 -18.94 -25.81
C LYS A 209 -16.16 -17.50 -25.33
N TYR A 210 -15.02 -17.14 -24.77
CA TYR A 210 -14.80 -15.83 -24.16
C TYR A 210 -13.70 -15.09 -24.91
N GLY A 211 -13.84 -14.98 -26.22
CA GLY A 211 -12.85 -14.52 -27.20
C GLY A 211 -11.91 -13.39 -26.80
N ASP A 212 -12.36 -12.53 -25.90
CA ASP A 212 -11.59 -11.39 -25.37
C ASP A 212 -10.42 -11.85 -24.43
N PHE A 213 -10.43 -13.10 -23.98
CA PHE A 213 -9.40 -13.65 -23.08
C PHE A 213 -8.40 -14.58 -23.77
N LYS A 214 -8.57 -14.82 -25.06
CA LYS A 214 -7.83 -15.83 -25.81
C LYS A 214 -6.31 -15.62 -25.82
N ASN A 215 -5.86 -14.38 -25.65
CA ASN A 215 -4.46 -13.99 -25.62
C ASN A 215 -4.13 -13.17 -24.38
N ALA A 216 -4.90 -13.37 -23.31
CA ALA A 216 -4.64 -12.69 -22.06
C ALA A 216 -3.25 -13.06 -21.58
N GLY A 217 -2.35 -12.09 -21.58
CA GLY A 217 -1.05 -12.23 -20.97
C GLY A 217 -1.25 -12.62 -19.51
N THR A 218 -1.02 -13.86 -19.21
CA THR A 218 -0.88 -14.27 -17.82
C THR A 218 0.47 -13.79 -17.37
N ASN A 219 0.52 -13.13 -16.24
CA ASN A 219 1.76 -13.07 -15.51
C ASN A 219 2.13 -14.52 -15.30
N ASP A 220 3.34 -14.93 -15.60
CA ASP A 220 3.87 -16.26 -15.77
C ASP A 220 3.63 -17.28 -14.66
N TYR A 221 2.42 -17.38 -14.13
CA TYR A 221 2.11 -18.26 -13.02
C TYR A 221 1.57 -19.60 -13.49
N LYS A 222 2.08 -20.63 -12.85
CA LYS A 222 1.39 -21.90 -12.75
C LYS A 222 0.31 -21.75 -11.72
N TYR A 223 -0.94 -21.77 -12.09
CA TYR A 223 -1.99 -21.84 -11.10
C TYR A 223 -2.62 -23.23 -11.01
N VAL A 224 -3.14 -23.51 -9.86
CA VAL A 224 -3.65 -24.81 -9.47
C VAL A 224 -5.06 -24.61 -8.95
N VAL A 225 -6.02 -25.31 -9.50
CA VAL A 225 -7.39 -25.31 -9.03
C VAL A 225 -7.56 -26.43 -8.01
N THR A 226 -7.93 -26.08 -6.79
CA THR A 226 -8.12 -27.06 -5.70
C THR A 226 -9.53 -27.61 -5.61
N ASP A 227 -10.51 -26.95 -6.23
CA ASP A 227 -11.91 -27.34 -6.26
C ASP A 227 -12.48 -27.27 -7.67
N GLN A 228 -12.45 -28.39 -8.36
CA GLN A 228 -13.01 -28.51 -9.72
C GLN A 228 -14.54 -28.33 -9.74
N GLU A 229 -15.23 -28.77 -8.69
CA GLU A 229 -16.68 -28.56 -8.61
C GLU A 229 -17.02 -27.09 -8.44
N GLY A 230 -16.25 -26.37 -7.63
CA GLY A 230 -16.37 -24.93 -7.48
C GLY A 230 -16.19 -24.18 -8.80
N LEU A 231 -15.17 -24.55 -9.58
CA LEU A 231 -14.92 -23.99 -10.90
C LEU A 231 -16.08 -24.27 -11.86
N ILE A 232 -16.58 -25.51 -11.93
CA ILE A 232 -17.71 -25.89 -12.77
C ILE A 232 -18.98 -25.15 -12.35
N ALA A 233 -19.27 -25.09 -11.06
CA ALA A 233 -20.42 -24.36 -10.54
C ALA A 233 -20.35 -22.87 -10.88
N ALA A 234 -19.20 -22.27 -10.75
CA ALA A 234 -18.94 -20.88 -11.09
C ALA A 234 -19.24 -20.59 -12.58
N ILE A 235 -18.76 -21.48 -13.46
CA ILE A 235 -19.02 -21.42 -14.90
C ILE A 235 -20.53 -21.53 -15.17
N GLY A 236 -21.20 -22.47 -14.52
CA GLY A 236 -22.63 -22.73 -14.70
C GLY A 236 -23.53 -21.57 -14.31
N GLU A 237 -23.12 -20.73 -13.37
CA GLU A 237 -23.86 -19.51 -13.00
C GLU A 237 -23.75 -18.38 -14.03
N GLY A 238 -22.98 -18.55 -15.11
CA GLY A 238 -22.89 -17.59 -16.21
C GLY A 238 -22.26 -16.25 -15.81
N ILE A 239 -21.42 -16.24 -14.79
CA ILE A 239 -20.77 -15.03 -14.28
C ILE A 239 -19.45 -14.77 -15.01
N TYR A 240 -19.53 -14.71 -16.33
CA TYR A 240 -18.40 -14.35 -17.17
C TYR A 240 -18.60 -12.99 -17.81
N PRO A 241 -17.58 -12.14 -17.86
CA PRO A 241 -17.68 -10.94 -18.62
C PRO A 241 -17.64 -11.28 -20.11
N ASN A 242 -18.63 -10.85 -20.81
CA ASN A 242 -18.48 -10.52 -22.21
C ASN A 242 -18.26 -9.02 -22.26
N THR A 243 -17.00 -8.59 -22.24
CA THR A 243 -16.65 -7.17 -22.22
C THR A 243 -17.15 -6.44 -23.46
N SER A 244 -17.28 -7.13 -24.59
CA SER A 244 -17.83 -6.56 -25.82
C SER A 244 -19.35 -6.28 -25.73
N SER A 245 -20.10 -7.02 -24.91
CA SER A 245 -21.54 -6.82 -24.75
C SER A 245 -21.89 -5.64 -23.85
N VAL A 246 -20.99 -5.24 -22.96
CA VAL A 246 -21.22 -4.13 -22.02
C VAL A 246 -21.51 -2.82 -22.76
N ARG A 247 -20.85 -2.56 -23.90
CA ARG A 247 -21.09 -1.38 -24.75
C ARG A 247 -22.53 -1.19 -25.17
N TRP A 248 -23.26 -2.27 -25.30
CA TRP A 248 -24.63 -2.26 -25.79
C TRP A 248 -25.67 -2.31 -24.67
N ASP A 249 -25.21 -2.46 -23.44
CA ASP A 249 -26.06 -2.48 -22.26
C ASP A 249 -26.74 -1.10 -22.08
N PRO A 250 -28.08 -1.05 -21.93
CA PRO A 250 -28.77 0.22 -21.72
C PRO A 250 -28.31 0.97 -20.46
N ALA A 251 -27.95 0.25 -19.40
CA ALA A 251 -27.45 0.87 -18.16
C ALA A 251 -26.05 1.47 -18.37
N PHE A 252 -25.19 0.83 -19.17
CA PHE A 252 -23.89 1.38 -19.56
C PHE A 252 -24.07 2.69 -20.34
N LYS A 253 -24.93 2.69 -21.38
CA LYS A 253 -25.22 3.89 -22.18
C LYS A 253 -25.82 5.01 -21.35
N LYS A 254 -26.66 4.68 -20.37
CA LYS A 254 -27.22 5.65 -19.44
C LYS A 254 -26.14 6.26 -18.56
N ALA A 255 -25.26 5.42 -17.97
CA ALA A 255 -24.15 5.86 -17.13
C ALA A 255 -23.17 6.77 -17.89
N LEU A 256 -22.87 6.43 -19.15
CA LEU A 256 -22.05 7.24 -20.05
C LEU A 256 -22.69 8.61 -20.30
N LYS A 257 -23.98 8.64 -20.62
CA LYS A 257 -24.72 9.89 -20.86
C LYS A 257 -24.79 10.77 -19.62
N GLU A 258 -24.94 10.17 -18.46
CA GLU A 258 -25.02 10.88 -17.16
C GLU A 258 -23.64 11.26 -16.61
N LYS A 259 -22.54 10.89 -17.28
CA LYS A 259 -21.16 11.17 -16.86
C LYS A 259 -20.90 10.81 -15.39
N ARG A 260 -21.41 9.65 -14.95
CA ARG A 260 -21.30 9.19 -13.56
C ARG A 260 -19.89 8.70 -13.18
N LEU A 261 -19.02 8.46 -14.14
CA LEU A 261 -17.61 8.17 -13.93
C LEU A 261 -16.82 9.46 -14.08
N ASP A 262 -16.30 9.95 -12.99
CA ASP A 262 -15.28 10.98 -12.99
C ASP A 262 -13.92 10.33 -13.25
N GLY A 263 -12.95 11.12 -13.67
CA GLY A 263 -11.57 10.68 -13.78
C GLY A 263 -11.08 10.18 -12.42
N ASP A 264 -10.37 9.06 -12.43
CA ASP A 264 -9.83 8.42 -11.24
C ASP A 264 -8.37 8.10 -11.48
N LEU A 265 -7.50 8.70 -10.68
CA LEU A 265 -6.04 8.54 -10.81
C LEU A 265 -5.61 7.12 -10.53
N TRP A 266 -6.30 6.45 -9.61
CA TRP A 266 -6.00 5.08 -9.23
C TRP A 266 -6.19 4.08 -10.37
N ASP A 267 -7.20 4.28 -11.20
CA ASP A 267 -7.41 3.44 -12.38
C ASP A 267 -6.68 3.96 -13.63
N PHE A 268 -5.88 5.02 -13.49
CA PHE A 268 -5.12 5.67 -14.57
C PHE A 268 -5.97 6.14 -15.75
N THR A 269 -7.24 6.34 -15.56
CA THR A 269 -8.14 6.73 -16.66
C THR A 269 -8.35 8.22 -16.74
N HIS A 270 -8.44 8.93 -15.64
CA HIS A 270 -8.71 10.36 -15.56
C HIS A 270 -9.76 10.85 -16.54
N SER A 271 -10.61 9.97 -17.00
CA SER A 271 -11.61 10.31 -18.01
C SER A 271 -12.97 10.45 -17.34
N PRO A 272 -13.64 11.60 -17.51
CA PRO A 272 -15.04 11.72 -17.13
C PRO A 272 -15.95 10.91 -18.04
N ASP A 273 -15.39 10.33 -19.10
CA ASP A 273 -16.09 9.54 -20.09
C ASP A 273 -15.89 8.05 -19.81
N LEU A 274 -16.98 7.39 -19.36
CA LEU A 274 -17.00 5.97 -19.03
C LEU A 274 -16.53 5.08 -20.20
N GLU A 275 -16.91 5.42 -21.44
CA GLU A 275 -16.53 4.65 -22.62
C GLU A 275 -15.03 4.78 -22.89
N ALA A 276 -14.49 6.00 -22.80
CA ALA A 276 -13.07 6.25 -22.98
C ALA A 276 -12.25 5.51 -21.91
N ALA A 277 -12.67 5.57 -20.64
CA ALA A 277 -12.04 4.84 -19.54
C ALA A 277 -12.05 3.32 -19.77
N PHE A 278 -13.19 2.79 -20.17
CA PHE A 278 -13.35 1.38 -20.48
C PHE A 278 -12.40 0.92 -21.60
N PHE A 279 -12.37 1.68 -22.71
CA PHE A 279 -11.48 1.34 -23.82
C PHE A 279 -10.02 1.50 -23.51
N LYS A 280 -9.65 2.50 -22.74
CA LYS A 280 -8.28 2.71 -22.30
C LYS A 280 -7.78 1.47 -21.55
N TRP A 281 -8.56 0.96 -20.61
CA TRP A 281 -8.21 -0.25 -19.88
C TRP A 281 -8.26 -1.51 -20.73
N ALA A 282 -9.27 -1.67 -21.59
CA ALA A 282 -9.36 -2.81 -22.49
C ALA A 282 -8.15 -2.93 -23.43
N THR A 283 -7.53 -1.79 -23.80
CA THR A 283 -6.37 -1.74 -24.69
C THR A 283 -5.03 -1.51 -23.98
N ALA A 284 -5.01 -1.38 -22.66
CA ALA A 284 -3.80 -1.20 -21.89
C ALA A 284 -2.82 -2.37 -22.05
N SER A 285 -1.52 -2.12 -21.88
CA SER A 285 -0.47 -3.16 -21.94
C SER A 285 -0.31 -3.93 -20.62
N GLU A 286 -1.34 -4.01 -19.84
CA GLU A 286 -1.37 -4.68 -18.54
C GLU A 286 -1.81 -6.14 -18.66
N PRO A 287 -1.49 -7.01 -17.69
CA PRO A 287 -2.02 -8.36 -17.62
C PRO A 287 -3.56 -8.36 -17.64
N GLN A 288 -4.14 -9.33 -18.29
CA GLN A 288 -5.59 -9.35 -18.50
C GLN A 288 -6.41 -9.35 -17.22
N GLY A 289 -5.94 -10.04 -16.16
CA GLY A 289 -6.59 -10.00 -14.87
C GLY A 289 -6.58 -8.60 -14.25
N VAL A 290 -5.48 -7.87 -14.40
CA VAL A 290 -5.37 -6.46 -13.95
C VAL A 290 -6.35 -5.59 -14.74
N LYS A 291 -6.39 -5.72 -16.07
CA LYS A 291 -7.36 -4.98 -16.91
C LYS A 291 -8.79 -5.22 -16.49
N LEU A 292 -9.15 -6.49 -16.28
CA LEU A 292 -10.50 -6.85 -15.84
C LEU A 292 -10.85 -6.29 -14.47
N PHE A 293 -9.87 -6.28 -13.54
CA PHE A 293 -10.07 -5.70 -12.23
C PHE A 293 -10.40 -4.21 -12.32
N TYR A 294 -9.63 -3.45 -13.09
CA TYR A 294 -9.88 -2.02 -13.27
C TYR A 294 -11.14 -1.71 -14.08
N ILE A 295 -11.44 -2.52 -15.10
CA ILE A 295 -12.75 -2.44 -15.79
C ILE A 295 -13.88 -2.69 -14.79
N GLY A 296 -13.71 -3.64 -13.88
CA GLY A 296 -14.64 -3.90 -12.78
C GLY A 296 -14.87 -2.67 -11.90
N LEU A 297 -13.79 -1.97 -11.52
CA LEU A 297 -13.86 -0.72 -10.74
C LEU A 297 -14.64 0.38 -11.49
N ILE A 298 -14.37 0.55 -12.78
CA ILE A 298 -15.07 1.52 -13.63
C ILE A 298 -16.57 1.22 -13.67
N LEU A 299 -16.93 -0.04 -13.88
CA LEU A 299 -18.33 -0.47 -13.94
C LEU A 299 -19.04 -0.36 -12.58
N GLU A 300 -18.31 -0.63 -11.49
CA GLU A 300 -18.81 -0.45 -10.13
C GLU A 300 -19.14 1.03 -9.84
N LYS A 301 -18.21 1.94 -10.13
CA LYS A 301 -18.43 3.40 -10.00
C LYS A 301 -19.60 3.90 -10.84
N ALA A 302 -19.81 3.31 -12.00
CA ALA A 302 -20.96 3.60 -12.85
C ALA A 302 -22.28 3.01 -12.34
N GLY A 303 -22.27 2.23 -11.25
CA GLY A 303 -23.46 1.55 -10.72
C GLY A 303 -23.87 0.31 -11.49
N LEU A 304 -23.00 -0.21 -12.37
CA LEU A 304 -23.22 -1.42 -13.18
C LEU A 304 -22.77 -2.67 -12.43
N ILE A 305 -23.30 -2.88 -11.23
CA ILE A 305 -22.81 -3.85 -10.25
C ILE A 305 -22.74 -5.28 -10.80
N LYS A 306 -23.72 -5.72 -11.58
CA LYS A 306 -23.70 -7.07 -12.17
C LYS A 306 -22.54 -7.27 -13.15
N HIS A 307 -22.22 -6.24 -13.93
CA HIS A 307 -21.08 -6.30 -14.86
C HIS A 307 -19.74 -6.24 -14.10
N ALA A 308 -19.65 -5.41 -13.06
CA ALA A 308 -18.47 -5.37 -12.18
C ALA A 308 -18.21 -6.74 -11.54
N LEU A 309 -19.25 -7.39 -10.98
CA LEU A 309 -19.16 -8.74 -10.43
C LEU A 309 -18.65 -9.76 -11.44
N LYS A 310 -19.11 -9.70 -12.70
CA LYS A 310 -18.63 -10.57 -13.77
C LYS A 310 -17.14 -10.38 -14.03
N CYS A 311 -16.68 -9.13 -14.09
CA CYS A 311 -15.27 -8.82 -14.27
C CYS A 311 -14.41 -9.36 -13.12
N TYR A 312 -14.79 -9.08 -11.88
CA TYR A 312 -14.05 -9.57 -10.71
C TYR A 312 -14.03 -11.09 -10.63
N TYR A 313 -15.17 -11.73 -10.94
CA TYR A 313 -15.24 -13.19 -10.90
C TYR A 313 -14.41 -13.85 -12.00
N ALA A 314 -14.35 -13.24 -13.20
CA ALA A 314 -13.45 -13.69 -14.25
C ALA A 314 -11.97 -13.61 -13.83
N VAL A 315 -11.58 -12.59 -13.07
CA VAL A 315 -10.23 -12.52 -12.49
C VAL A 315 -9.96 -13.74 -11.60
N VAL A 316 -10.88 -14.06 -10.70
CA VAL A 316 -10.75 -15.20 -9.77
C VAL A 316 -10.65 -16.53 -10.51
N VAL A 317 -11.45 -16.71 -11.55
CA VAL A 317 -11.55 -17.99 -12.28
C VAL A 317 -10.44 -18.16 -13.31
N HIS A 318 -10.14 -17.10 -14.08
CA HIS A 318 -9.24 -17.23 -15.25
C HIS A 318 -7.85 -16.65 -15.01
N PHE A 319 -7.71 -15.68 -14.11
CA PHE A 319 -6.48 -14.91 -13.93
C PHE A 319 -6.10 -14.77 -12.45
N PRO A 320 -6.21 -15.86 -11.65
CA PRO A 320 -6.01 -15.76 -10.19
C PRO A 320 -4.62 -15.29 -9.78
N GLY A 321 -3.62 -15.49 -10.65
CA GLY A 321 -2.25 -15.07 -10.41
C GLY A 321 -1.88 -13.71 -10.98
N SER A 322 -2.80 -13.01 -11.63
CA SER A 322 -2.49 -11.68 -12.16
C SER A 322 -2.18 -10.70 -11.04
N TYR A 323 -1.13 -9.92 -11.22
CA TYR A 323 -0.76 -8.86 -10.30
C TYR A 323 -0.37 -7.57 -11.02
N GLY A 324 -0.61 -6.44 -10.35
CA GLY A 324 0.00 -5.16 -10.62
C GLY A 324 1.06 -4.84 -9.57
N TRP A 325 1.72 -3.69 -9.73
CA TRP A 325 2.70 -3.20 -8.77
C TRP A 325 2.07 -2.10 -7.92
N THR A 326 2.31 -2.16 -6.60
CA THR A 326 1.98 -1.05 -5.71
C THR A 326 2.98 0.09 -5.87
N TYR A 327 2.68 1.27 -5.33
CA TYR A 327 3.65 2.37 -5.23
C TYR A 327 4.94 1.95 -4.52
N TRP A 328 4.84 1.05 -3.53
CA TRP A 328 5.94 0.53 -2.73
C TRP A 328 6.68 -0.66 -3.36
N HIS A 329 6.44 -0.91 -4.66
CA HIS A 329 7.10 -1.96 -5.44
C HIS A 329 6.87 -3.39 -4.93
N THR A 330 5.75 -3.61 -4.28
CA THR A 330 5.29 -4.95 -3.93
C THR A 330 4.29 -5.46 -4.95
N PRO A 331 4.27 -6.76 -5.27
CA PRO A 331 3.25 -7.31 -6.16
C PRO A 331 1.89 -7.28 -5.48
N TRP A 332 0.91 -6.71 -6.16
CA TRP A 332 -0.47 -6.67 -5.71
C TRP A 332 -1.33 -7.62 -6.53
N TYR A 333 -1.69 -8.75 -5.94
CA TYR A 333 -2.45 -9.81 -6.59
C TYR A 333 -3.92 -9.45 -6.66
N VAL A 334 -4.37 -9.03 -7.83
CA VAL A 334 -5.74 -8.55 -8.07
C VAL A 334 -6.81 -9.64 -7.88
N GLY A 335 -6.44 -10.92 -8.00
CA GLY A 335 -7.34 -12.03 -7.73
C GLY A 335 -7.84 -12.07 -6.28
N GLN A 336 -6.94 -11.85 -5.32
CA GLN A 336 -7.31 -11.75 -3.89
C GLN A 336 -8.21 -10.54 -3.64
N ALA A 337 -7.88 -9.39 -4.24
CA ALA A 337 -8.70 -8.18 -4.16
C ALA A 337 -10.07 -8.38 -4.82
N ALA A 338 -10.13 -9.11 -5.94
CA ALA A 338 -11.38 -9.43 -6.62
C ALA A 338 -12.34 -10.25 -5.74
N ILE A 339 -11.84 -11.25 -4.99
CA ILE A 339 -12.67 -11.99 -4.02
C ILE A 339 -13.25 -11.04 -2.96
N ALA A 340 -12.43 -10.15 -2.42
CA ALA A 340 -12.87 -9.17 -1.43
C ALA A 340 -13.93 -8.22 -2.01
N LYS A 341 -13.73 -7.73 -3.23
CA LYS A 341 -14.70 -6.91 -3.98
C LYS A 341 -16.02 -7.63 -4.22
N ILE A 342 -15.99 -8.88 -4.65
CA ILE A 342 -17.21 -9.67 -4.86
C ILE A 342 -18.00 -9.78 -3.55
N ASN A 343 -17.34 -10.16 -2.46
CA ASN A 343 -18.01 -10.29 -1.16
C ASN A 343 -18.59 -8.96 -0.67
N PHE A 344 -17.87 -7.86 -0.86
CA PHE A 344 -18.31 -6.51 -0.54
C PHE A 344 -19.56 -6.11 -1.35
N LEU A 345 -19.50 -6.30 -2.67
CA LEU A 345 -20.61 -5.93 -3.54
C LEU A 345 -21.88 -6.77 -3.29
N LEU A 346 -21.72 -8.07 -3.08
CA LEU A 346 -22.85 -8.95 -2.78
C LEU A 346 -23.51 -8.61 -1.43
N ARG A 347 -22.69 -8.24 -0.42
CA ARG A 347 -23.18 -7.81 0.90
C ARG A 347 -23.96 -6.50 0.81
N ASN A 348 -23.47 -5.53 0.04
CA ASN A 348 -24.09 -4.22 -0.11
C ASN A 348 -25.24 -4.20 -1.13
N ASN A 349 -25.41 -5.26 -1.90
CA ASN A 349 -26.46 -5.41 -2.90
C ASN A 349 -27.24 -6.73 -2.68
N PRO A 350 -27.93 -6.91 -1.55
CA PRO A 350 -28.60 -8.16 -1.19
C PRO A 350 -29.69 -8.59 -2.18
N GLN A 351 -30.22 -7.64 -2.95
CA GLN A 351 -31.20 -7.91 -4.01
C GLN A 351 -30.63 -8.79 -5.16
N ILE A 352 -29.31 -8.89 -5.29
CA ILE A 352 -28.66 -9.81 -6.24
C ILE A 352 -28.91 -11.26 -5.82
N GLY A 353 -29.05 -11.53 -4.53
CA GLY A 353 -29.51 -12.81 -4.00
C GLY A 353 -28.47 -13.93 -3.97
N TYR A 354 -27.18 -13.62 -4.07
CA TYR A 354 -26.09 -14.60 -4.05
C TYR A 354 -25.04 -14.28 -2.99
N LYS A 355 -24.29 -15.32 -2.60
CA LYS A 355 -23.03 -15.22 -1.82
C LYS A 355 -21.96 -16.05 -2.52
N LEU A 356 -20.72 -15.58 -2.47
CA LEU A 356 -19.54 -16.35 -2.86
C LEU A 356 -19.04 -17.13 -1.63
N VAL A 357 -18.94 -18.44 -1.74
CA VAL A 357 -18.56 -19.34 -0.63
C VAL A 357 -17.29 -20.09 -1.02
N ASP A 358 -16.38 -20.23 -0.06
CA ASP A 358 -15.13 -20.99 -0.16
C ASP A 358 -14.12 -20.51 -1.23
N ALA A 359 -14.31 -19.30 -1.77
CA ALA A 359 -13.33 -18.72 -2.67
C ALA A 359 -12.03 -18.36 -1.92
N ASP A 360 -10.91 -18.77 -2.46
CA ASP A 360 -9.59 -18.44 -1.91
C ASP A 360 -8.51 -18.46 -2.99
N ILE A 361 -7.54 -17.56 -2.91
CA ILE A 361 -6.36 -17.53 -3.75
C ILE A 361 -5.14 -17.41 -2.83
N LYS A 362 -4.29 -18.43 -2.84
CA LYS A 362 -3.05 -18.46 -2.09
C LYS A 362 -1.87 -18.39 -3.03
N ILE A 363 -0.92 -17.49 -2.75
CA ILE A 363 0.35 -17.41 -3.43
C ILE A 363 1.36 -18.19 -2.61
N VAL A 364 2.03 -19.12 -3.26
CA VAL A 364 3.05 -19.98 -2.63
C VAL A 364 4.33 -19.84 -3.45
N ASN A 365 5.44 -19.55 -2.80
CA ASN A 365 6.73 -19.51 -3.49
C ASN A 365 7.11 -20.90 -4.00
N GLY A 366 7.61 -20.95 -5.22
CA GLY A 366 8.03 -22.20 -5.85
C GLY A 366 9.16 -22.89 -5.09
N TYR A 367 9.25 -24.21 -5.23
CA TYR A 367 10.22 -25.06 -4.53
C TYR A 367 11.68 -24.86 -4.96
N ASP A 368 11.97 -23.94 -5.88
CA ASP A 368 13.33 -23.67 -6.35
C ASP A 368 13.70 -22.22 -6.03
N ASN A 369 14.57 -22.05 -5.04
CA ASN A 369 15.04 -20.76 -4.54
C ASN A 369 15.79 -19.91 -5.59
N ASN A 370 16.09 -20.45 -6.78
CA ASN A 370 16.83 -19.77 -7.83
C ASN A 370 15.95 -19.15 -8.91
N VAL A 371 14.64 -19.38 -8.88
CA VAL A 371 13.68 -18.82 -9.83
C VAL A 371 12.43 -18.43 -9.05
N ALA A 372 12.10 -17.15 -9.04
CA ALA A 372 10.87 -16.61 -8.44
C ALA A 372 9.65 -17.12 -9.24
N ASN A 373 9.31 -18.38 -9.06
CA ASN A 373 8.13 -19.01 -9.63
C ASN A 373 7.09 -19.14 -8.52
N ASP A 374 6.25 -18.13 -8.37
CA ASP A 374 5.11 -18.25 -7.50
C ASP A 374 4.14 -19.29 -8.05
N ILE A 375 3.64 -20.14 -7.17
CA ILE A 375 2.56 -21.06 -7.48
C ILE A 375 1.28 -20.45 -6.93
N VAL A 376 0.30 -20.27 -7.79
CA VAL A 376 -1.01 -19.77 -7.42
C VAL A 376 -1.95 -20.95 -7.20
N VAL A 377 -2.34 -21.15 -5.95
CA VAL A 377 -3.32 -22.17 -5.57
C VAL A 377 -4.67 -21.45 -5.44
N THR A 378 -5.61 -21.79 -6.30
CA THR A 378 -6.92 -21.14 -6.33
C THR A 378 -8.06 -22.10 -6.07
N ASN A 379 -9.01 -21.68 -5.25
CA ASN A 379 -10.36 -22.20 -5.21
C ASN A 379 -11.28 -21.05 -5.65
N PRO A 380 -11.92 -21.10 -6.83
CA PRO A 380 -12.79 -20.05 -7.31
C PRO A 380 -14.09 -19.93 -6.48
N GLY A 381 -14.36 -20.87 -5.60
CA GLY A 381 -15.54 -20.87 -4.76
C GLY A 381 -16.82 -21.22 -5.51
N LYS A 382 -17.95 -21.03 -4.81
CA LYS A 382 -19.30 -21.29 -5.33
C LYS A 382 -20.19 -20.08 -5.13
N MET A 383 -20.89 -19.68 -6.18
CA MET A 383 -21.97 -18.71 -6.06
C MET A 383 -23.22 -19.41 -5.60
N VAL A 384 -23.67 -19.15 -4.37
CA VAL A 384 -24.81 -19.80 -3.73
C VAL A 384 -25.95 -18.82 -3.53
N LYS A 385 -27.18 -19.22 -3.89
CA LYS A 385 -28.37 -18.41 -3.61
C LYS A 385 -28.56 -18.27 -2.10
N ILE A 386 -28.87 -17.08 -1.62
CA ILE A 386 -29.05 -16.78 -0.20
C ILE A 386 -30.10 -17.69 0.44
N SER A 387 -31.20 -17.99 -0.26
CA SER A 387 -32.25 -18.93 0.23
C SER A 387 -31.76 -20.36 0.48
N ALA A 388 -30.65 -20.76 -0.16
CA ALA A 388 -30.00 -22.04 0.09
C ALA A 388 -28.96 -21.94 1.22
N PHE A 389 -28.39 -20.75 1.44
CA PHE A 389 -27.39 -20.48 2.48
C PHE A 389 -27.99 -20.47 3.89
N ASP A 390 -29.22 -20.01 4.06
CA ASP A 390 -29.91 -19.97 5.36
C ASP A 390 -30.11 -21.35 5.96
N LYS A 391 -29.89 -22.41 5.19
CA LYS A 391 -29.91 -23.81 5.65
C LYS A 391 -28.54 -24.29 6.16
N ILE A 392 -27.48 -23.52 5.98
CA ILE A 392 -26.14 -23.84 6.52
C ILE A 392 -26.13 -23.37 7.97
N LYS A 393 -25.98 -24.31 8.89
CA LYS A 393 -25.97 -24.02 10.33
C LYS A 393 -24.92 -22.96 10.69
N PRO A 394 -25.26 -21.99 11.56
CA PRO A 394 -24.30 -21.03 12.06
C PRO A 394 -23.13 -21.75 12.76
N LYS A 395 -21.93 -21.19 12.62
CA LYS A 395 -20.75 -21.62 13.38
C LYS A 395 -21.07 -21.61 14.89
N LEU A 396 -20.37 -22.46 15.63
CA LEU A 396 -20.50 -22.66 17.09
C LEU A 396 -20.64 -21.34 17.87
N SER A 397 -21.48 -21.34 18.90
CA SER A 397 -21.60 -20.19 19.79
C SER A 397 -20.43 -20.12 20.79
N PRO A 398 -20.07 -18.92 21.29
CA PRO A 398 -19.00 -18.73 22.28
C PRO A 398 -19.10 -19.65 23.50
N LYS A 399 -20.32 -19.98 23.91
CA LYS A 399 -20.58 -20.77 25.12
C LYS A 399 -20.25 -22.28 25.02
N SER A 400 -19.94 -22.78 23.83
CA SER A 400 -19.75 -24.22 23.58
C SER A 400 -18.40 -24.58 22.94
N SER A 401 -17.51 -23.63 22.70
CA SER A 401 -16.19 -23.91 22.08
C SER A 401 -15.14 -24.07 23.17
N PRO A 402 -14.50 -25.25 23.29
CA PRO A 402 -13.42 -25.46 24.24
C PRO A 402 -12.23 -24.55 23.95
N VAL A 403 -11.54 -24.11 24.99
CA VAL A 403 -10.27 -23.39 24.87
C VAL A 403 -9.18 -24.39 24.54
N LYS A 404 -8.46 -24.13 23.45
CA LYS A 404 -7.31 -24.89 22.97
C LYS A 404 -6.03 -24.48 23.71
N ARG A 405 -5.77 -23.17 23.73
CA ARG A 405 -4.60 -22.59 24.42
C ARG A 405 -4.85 -21.14 24.81
N LYS A 406 -4.07 -20.67 25.76
CA LYS A 406 -3.92 -19.24 26.07
C LYS A 406 -2.51 -18.81 25.73
N SER A 407 -2.33 -17.56 25.31
CA SER A 407 -1.04 -16.90 25.22
C SER A 407 -1.02 -15.77 26.24
N GLY A 408 -0.14 -15.87 27.23
CA GLY A 408 -0.15 -15.05 28.43
C GLY A 408 -1.04 -15.64 29.56
N GLU A 409 -0.63 -15.44 30.79
CA GLU A 409 -1.36 -15.85 31.99
C GLU A 409 -1.94 -14.66 32.77
N GLY A 410 -1.63 -13.44 32.33
CA GLY A 410 -1.92 -12.19 33.01
C GLY A 410 -3.35 -11.66 32.83
N LYS A 411 -3.55 -10.44 33.31
CA LYS A 411 -4.82 -9.70 33.20
C LYS A 411 -5.28 -9.54 31.75
N VAL A 412 -4.31 -9.40 30.84
CA VAL A 412 -4.54 -9.34 29.40
C VAL A 412 -3.89 -10.55 28.75
N HIS A 413 -4.66 -11.31 27.99
CA HIS A 413 -4.14 -12.47 27.26
C HIS A 413 -4.98 -12.78 26.03
N THR A 414 -4.43 -13.56 25.10
CA THR A 414 -5.19 -14.08 23.97
C THR A 414 -5.59 -15.52 24.20
N THR A 415 -6.80 -15.87 23.80
CA THR A 415 -7.35 -17.23 23.92
C THR A 415 -7.62 -17.80 22.55
N GLN A 416 -7.08 -18.98 22.25
CA GLN A 416 -7.42 -19.75 21.05
C GLN A 416 -8.41 -20.85 21.40
N TYR A 417 -9.47 -20.96 20.59
CA TYR A 417 -10.46 -22.02 20.69
C TYR A 417 -10.12 -23.21 19.77
N GLU A 418 -10.71 -24.36 20.03
CA GLU A 418 -10.48 -25.59 19.23
C GLU A 418 -10.83 -25.44 17.75
N ASN A 419 -11.78 -24.57 17.41
CA ASN A 419 -12.09 -24.23 16.02
C ASN A 419 -11.04 -23.34 15.35
N GLY A 420 -9.97 -22.97 16.08
CA GLY A 420 -8.88 -22.12 15.61
C GLY A 420 -9.15 -20.63 15.67
N ASP A 421 -10.27 -20.20 16.22
CA ASP A 421 -10.59 -18.78 16.44
C ASP A 421 -9.84 -18.22 17.64
N TRP A 422 -9.60 -16.90 17.61
CA TRP A 422 -8.87 -16.18 18.66
C TRP A 422 -9.70 -15.07 19.27
N GLN A 423 -9.50 -14.83 20.56
CA GLN A 423 -10.13 -13.75 21.30
C GLN A 423 -9.15 -13.06 22.25
N LEU A 424 -9.19 -11.74 22.30
CA LEU A 424 -8.50 -10.97 23.33
C LEU A 424 -9.35 -10.98 24.60
N MET A 425 -8.70 -11.26 25.72
CA MET A 425 -9.33 -11.27 27.05
C MET A 425 -8.66 -10.21 27.91
N VAL A 426 -9.46 -9.41 28.58
CA VAL A 426 -9.01 -8.38 29.52
C VAL A 426 -9.77 -8.60 30.84
N GLU A 427 -9.05 -8.85 31.93
CA GLU A 427 -9.63 -9.12 33.25
C GLU A 427 -10.72 -10.20 33.21
N GLY A 428 -10.47 -11.26 32.42
CA GLY A 428 -11.37 -12.37 32.25
C GLY A 428 -12.61 -12.13 31.37
N LYS A 429 -12.70 -10.96 30.72
CA LYS A 429 -13.80 -10.60 29.82
C LYS A 429 -13.32 -10.50 28.37
N PRO A 430 -14.14 -10.89 27.38
CA PRO A 430 -13.88 -10.61 25.97
C PRO A 430 -13.70 -9.13 25.70
N TYR A 431 -12.66 -8.80 24.95
CA TYR A 431 -12.34 -7.44 24.55
C TYR A 431 -12.18 -7.35 23.04
N ILE A 432 -12.81 -6.38 22.42
CA ILE A 432 -12.66 -6.05 20.99
C ILE A 432 -11.99 -4.68 20.92
N ILE A 433 -10.89 -4.59 20.21
CA ILE A 433 -10.18 -3.32 20.03
C ILE A 433 -11.00 -2.44 19.09
N LYS A 434 -11.61 -1.40 19.64
CA LYS A 434 -12.26 -0.29 18.94
C LYS A 434 -11.36 0.93 19.11
N GLY A 435 -10.28 0.95 18.34
CA GLY A 435 -9.14 1.81 18.57
C GLY A 435 -9.06 3.00 17.63
N ILE A 436 -8.31 4.01 18.07
CA ILE A 436 -7.91 5.15 17.25
C ILE A 436 -6.47 5.57 17.60
N THR A 437 -5.71 6.01 16.59
CA THR A 437 -4.43 6.69 16.86
C THR A 437 -4.69 8.09 17.37
N TYR A 438 -3.91 8.54 18.36
CA TYR A 438 -4.15 9.82 19.01
C TYR A 438 -2.85 10.58 19.21
N THR A 439 -2.65 11.59 18.37
CA THR A 439 -1.49 12.47 18.36
C THR A 439 -1.89 13.91 18.01
N PRO A 440 -2.82 14.51 18.77
CA PRO A 440 -3.32 15.85 18.45
C PRO A 440 -2.17 16.84 18.47
N THR A 441 -2.08 17.66 17.43
CA THR A 441 -1.03 18.66 17.28
C THR A 441 -1.66 19.97 16.84
N LYS A 442 -1.25 21.07 17.48
CA LYS A 442 -1.72 22.41 17.11
C LYS A 442 -1.24 22.76 15.70
N VAL A 443 -2.11 23.34 14.90
CA VAL A 443 -1.75 23.84 13.55
C VAL A 443 -0.57 24.81 13.64
N GLY A 444 0.40 24.64 12.78
CA GLY A 444 1.67 25.39 12.77
C GLY A 444 2.77 24.79 13.64
N LEU A 445 2.49 23.67 14.33
CA LEU A 445 3.50 22.91 15.09
C LEU A 445 3.66 21.52 14.53
N SER A 446 4.82 20.93 14.76
CA SER A 446 5.08 19.49 14.54
C SER A 446 5.19 18.79 15.88
N PRO A 447 4.85 17.50 15.98
CA PRO A 447 5.14 16.72 17.18
C PRO A 447 6.61 16.78 17.54
N ASP A 448 6.91 16.61 18.82
CA ASP A 448 8.28 16.53 19.32
C ASP A 448 9.02 15.36 18.69
N GLU A 449 10.35 15.48 18.54
CA GLU A 449 11.20 14.54 17.78
C GLU A 449 10.95 13.06 18.11
N GLY A 450 10.05 12.43 17.36
CA GLY A 450 9.77 11.00 17.40
C GLY A 450 8.89 10.49 18.54
N THR A 451 8.46 11.31 19.51
CA THR A 451 7.59 10.88 20.61
C THR A 451 6.11 10.98 20.28
N MET A 452 5.72 12.00 19.53
CA MET A 452 4.33 12.28 19.14
C MET A 452 3.38 12.44 20.36
N THR A 453 3.86 12.97 21.47
CA THR A 453 3.13 12.96 22.76
C THR A 453 3.16 14.26 23.52
N GLY A 454 3.56 15.37 22.92
CA GLY A 454 3.54 16.71 23.51
C GLY A 454 2.15 17.11 24.05
N TRP A 455 1.10 16.59 23.43
CA TRP A 455 -0.28 16.85 23.80
C TRP A 455 -0.64 16.55 25.27
N THR A 456 0.15 15.75 25.97
CA THR A 456 -0.09 15.46 27.40
C THR A 456 0.31 16.62 28.32
N GLU A 457 1.09 17.58 27.83
CA GLU A 457 1.60 18.73 28.56
C GLU A 457 1.20 20.07 27.92
N ASP A 458 0.62 20.04 26.69
CA ASP A 458 0.24 21.25 25.97
C ASP A 458 -0.94 21.95 26.64
N ASP A 459 -0.75 23.20 27.06
CA ASP A 459 -1.75 24.08 27.70
C ASP A 459 -1.57 25.50 27.14
N PHE A 460 -2.02 25.73 25.90
CA PHE A 460 -1.84 26.97 25.15
C PHE A 460 -2.74 28.11 25.70
N ASN A 461 -3.83 27.77 26.41
CA ASN A 461 -4.73 28.76 27.03
C ASN A 461 -4.43 29.01 28.50
N ASN A 462 -3.44 28.31 29.10
CA ASN A 462 -2.99 28.43 30.48
C ASN A 462 -4.11 28.19 31.51
N ASN A 463 -5.01 27.25 31.25
CA ASN A 463 -6.10 26.91 32.16
C ASN A 463 -5.75 25.74 33.13
N GLY A 464 -4.54 25.21 33.05
CA GLY A 464 -4.04 24.10 33.87
C GLY A 464 -4.53 22.72 33.43
N LYS A 465 -5.07 22.61 32.22
CA LYS A 465 -5.50 21.32 31.58
C LYS A 465 -4.83 21.16 30.25
N ALA A 466 -4.63 19.93 29.86
CA ALA A 466 -4.12 19.65 28.52
C ALA A 466 -5.16 20.00 27.44
N ASP A 467 -4.72 20.77 26.46
CA ASP A 467 -5.54 21.18 25.32
C ASP A 467 -5.93 19.96 24.48
N GLY A 468 -7.12 20.01 23.88
CA GLY A 468 -7.67 18.90 23.13
C GLY A 468 -8.30 17.82 24.01
N PRO A 469 -7.56 17.09 24.88
CA PRO A 469 -8.14 16.10 25.77
C PRO A 469 -9.34 16.55 26.61
N TYR A 470 -9.32 17.79 27.12
CA TYR A 470 -10.32 18.27 28.08
C TYR A 470 -11.12 19.49 27.66
N ASP A 471 -10.66 20.28 26.74
CA ASP A 471 -11.23 21.57 26.40
C ASP A 471 -11.45 21.84 24.93
N SER A 472 -11.31 20.84 24.09
CA SER A 472 -11.78 20.96 22.71
C SER A 472 -13.30 21.14 22.64
N PHE A 473 -13.77 21.82 21.61
CA PHE A 473 -15.20 22.06 21.37
C PHE A 473 -15.56 21.74 19.91
N VAL A 474 -16.81 21.39 19.68
CA VAL A 474 -17.32 21.05 18.36
C VAL A 474 -17.99 22.25 17.68
N ASP A 475 -17.99 22.24 16.34
CA ASP A 475 -18.62 23.26 15.49
C ASP A 475 -20.12 23.46 15.78
N THR A 476 -20.81 22.41 16.18
CA THR A 476 -22.23 22.43 16.51
C THR A 476 -22.53 23.09 17.87
N ASN A 477 -21.51 23.27 18.72
CA ASN A 477 -21.64 23.91 20.03
C ASN A 477 -20.38 24.73 20.36
N PRO A 478 -20.10 25.81 19.61
CA PRO A 478 -18.86 26.55 19.73
C PRO A 478 -18.68 27.18 21.10
N GLY A 479 -17.45 27.10 21.60
CA GLY A 479 -17.06 27.69 22.89
C GLY A 479 -17.51 26.92 24.15
N VAL A 480 -18.17 25.78 23.99
CA VAL A 480 -18.49 24.89 25.11
C VAL A 480 -17.50 23.73 25.13
N PRO A 481 -16.59 23.67 26.11
CA PRO A 481 -15.61 22.59 26.20
C PRO A 481 -16.26 21.20 26.32
N VAL A 482 -15.84 20.27 25.50
CA VAL A 482 -16.26 18.87 25.56
C VAL A 482 -15.04 17.97 25.85
N GLY A 483 -13.98 18.16 25.11
CA GLY A 483 -12.75 17.38 25.17
C GLY A 483 -12.76 16.11 24.29
N ASP A 484 -11.60 15.80 23.73
CA ASP A 484 -11.43 14.68 22.81
C ASP A 484 -11.76 13.32 23.44
N PHE A 485 -11.40 13.13 24.71
CA PHE A 485 -11.68 11.85 25.40
C PHE A 485 -13.17 11.58 25.56
N GLN A 486 -13.97 12.62 25.81
CA GLN A 486 -15.41 12.48 25.84
C GLN A 486 -15.97 12.18 24.45
N LEU A 487 -15.52 12.90 23.42
CA LEU A 487 -15.94 12.68 22.04
C LEU A 487 -15.58 11.26 21.57
N MET A 488 -14.39 10.79 21.90
CA MET A 488 -13.98 9.39 21.63
C MET A 488 -14.89 8.38 22.32
N LYS A 489 -15.22 8.63 23.59
CA LYS A 489 -16.15 7.77 24.33
C LYS A 489 -17.54 7.74 23.70
N GLU A 490 -18.05 8.87 23.28
CA GLU A 490 -19.34 9.01 22.61
C GLU A 490 -19.33 8.32 21.22
N MET A 491 -18.18 8.29 20.54
CA MET A 491 -17.97 7.54 19.31
C MET A 491 -17.94 6.04 19.55
N GLY A 492 -17.63 5.60 20.77
CA GLY A 492 -17.51 4.18 21.15
C GLY A 492 -16.07 3.64 21.17
N VAL A 493 -15.08 4.54 21.15
CA VAL A 493 -13.66 4.19 21.33
C VAL A 493 -13.44 3.59 22.72
N ASN A 494 -12.66 2.50 22.77
CA ASN A 494 -12.20 1.90 24.01
C ASN A 494 -10.67 1.79 24.10
N THR A 495 -9.96 2.15 23.05
CA THR A 495 -8.50 1.99 22.94
C THR A 495 -7.90 3.15 22.17
N ILE A 496 -6.81 3.75 22.68
CA ILE A 496 -5.92 4.59 21.88
C ILE A 496 -4.60 3.86 21.64
N ARG A 497 -3.97 4.15 20.50
CA ARG A 497 -2.63 3.69 20.19
C ARG A 497 -1.64 4.84 20.28
N LEU A 498 -0.56 4.66 21.04
CA LEU A 498 0.61 5.51 21.06
C LEU A 498 1.75 4.85 20.27
N TYR A 499 2.36 5.57 19.36
CA TYR A 499 3.41 5.02 18.47
C TYR A 499 4.72 4.78 19.18
N HIS A 500 5.06 5.68 20.10
CA HIS A 500 6.26 5.59 20.90
C HIS A 500 5.99 6.09 22.31
N HIS A 501 6.59 5.45 23.30
CA HIS A 501 6.51 5.92 24.68
C HIS A 501 7.25 7.26 24.83
N PRO A 502 6.65 8.23 25.47
CA PRO A 502 7.25 9.57 25.58
C PRO A 502 8.39 9.61 26.57
N GLN A 503 9.32 10.54 26.35
CA GLN A 503 10.36 10.85 27.34
C GLN A 503 9.77 11.53 28.57
N LYS A 504 8.73 12.36 28.37
CA LYS A 504 7.92 12.96 29.41
C LYS A 504 6.47 12.71 29.07
N ILE A 505 5.74 12.04 29.92
CA ILE A 505 4.30 11.88 29.80
C ILE A 505 3.65 12.24 31.11
N ASN A 506 2.57 12.96 31.04
CA ASN A 506 1.68 13.08 32.15
C ASN A 506 0.80 11.83 32.27
N LYS A 507 1.26 10.85 33.05
CA LYS A 507 0.53 9.59 33.26
C LYS A 507 -0.84 9.80 33.90
N GLU A 508 -1.04 10.89 34.62
CA GLU A 508 -2.31 11.18 35.28
C GLU A 508 -3.41 11.44 34.24
N ILE A 509 -3.07 12.05 33.11
CA ILE A 509 -4.03 12.21 32.00
C ILE A 509 -4.54 10.87 31.50
N LEU A 510 -3.63 9.91 31.30
CA LEU A 510 -3.99 8.57 30.82
C LEU A 510 -4.77 7.77 31.89
N ARG A 511 -4.44 7.94 33.17
CA ARG A 511 -5.22 7.35 34.27
C ARG A 511 -6.61 7.95 34.35
N ASP A 512 -6.73 9.27 34.20
CA ASP A 512 -8.00 9.99 34.21
C ASP A 512 -8.87 9.57 33.00
N MET A 513 -8.28 9.49 31.80
CA MET A 513 -8.93 8.96 30.62
C MET A 513 -9.49 7.55 30.85
N TYR A 514 -8.67 6.66 31.41
CA TYR A 514 -9.11 5.32 31.75
C TYR A 514 -10.23 5.29 32.80
N ASN A 515 -10.04 6.04 33.89
CA ASN A 515 -11.01 6.02 35.01
C ASN A 515 -12.36 6.62 34.62
N LYS A 516 -12.38 7.70 33.80
CA LYS A 516 -13.62 8.39 33.40
C LYS A 516 -14.29 7.73 32.21
N TYR A 517 -13.52 7.29 31.24
CA TYR A 517 -14.05 6.87 29.94
C TYR A 517 -13.83 5.39 29.62
N GLY A 518 -13.00 4.68 30.41
CA GLY A 518 -12.66 3.25 30.19
C GLY A 518 -11.79 3.02 28.97
N ILE A 519 -11.09 4.05 28.47
CA ILE A 519 -10.23 3.96 27.30
C ILE A 519 -8.86 3.44 27.74
N ARG A 520 -8.38 2.35 27.09
CA ARG A 520 -7.09 1.73 27.32
C ARG A 520 -6.05 2.18 26.32
N VAL A 521 -4.78 1.90 26.61
CA VAL A 521 -3.63 2.33 25.80
C VAL A 521 -2.88 1.12 25.26
N ILE A 522 -2.67 1.06 23.95
CA ILE A 522 -1.62 0.25 23.32
C ILE A 522 -0.35 1.09 23.34
N MET A 523 0.64 0.65 24.12
CA MET A 523 1.89 1.39 24.30
C MET A 523 2.94 0.88 23.31
N GLY A 524 3.44 1.78 22.44
CA GLY A 524 4.38 1.48 21.38
C GLY A 524 5.81 1.90 21.65
N ASP A 525 6.76 1.26 20.94
CA ASP A 525 8.12 1.71 20.71
C ASP A 525 8.44 1.53 19.23
N PHE A 526 8.97 2.56 18.56
CA PHE A 526 9.24 2.52 17.11
C PHE A 526 10.25 1.45 16.70
N PHE A 527 11.08 0.99 17.61
CA PHE A 527 11.96 -0.16 17.40
C PHE A 527 12.82 -0.07 16.12
N GLY A 528 13.53 1.05 15.97
CA GLY A 528 14.36 1.35 14.79
C GLY A 528 14.76 2.82 14.76
N LYS A 529 14.95 3.37 13.57
CA LYS A 529 15.40 4.78 13.39
C LYS A 529 14.49 5.81 14.08
N TYR A 530 13.20 5.56 14.06
CA TYR A 530 12.25 6.45 14.74
C TYR A 530 12.27 6.29 16.26
N ALA A 531 12.84 5.22 16.80
CA ALA A 531 13.02 5.08 18.23
C ALA A 531 14.07 6.08 18.71
N LEU A 532 13.72 6.86 19.68
CA LEU A 532 14.65 7.79 20.32
C LEU A 532 15.78 6.99 20.98
N GLY A 533 17.00 7.34 20.65
CA GLY A 533 18.18 6.69 21.24
C GLY A 533 18.60 5.38 20.57
N SER A 534 17.99 4.95 19.45
CA SER A 534 18.46 3.79 18.70
C SER A 534 19.91 3.94 18.19
N GLY A 535 20.38 5.18 18.02
CA GLY A 535 21.69 5.49 17.45
C GLY A 535 21.74 5.40 15.93
N ALA A 536 20.70 4.90 15.28
CA ALA A 536 20.61 4.82 13.83
C ALA A 536 20.58 6.20 13.19
N GLN A 537 21.27 6.36 12.08
CA GLN A 537 21.19 7.55 11.24
C GLN A 537 20.20 7.32 10.10
N TRP A 538 19.66 8.39 9.49
CA TRP A 538 18.79 8.28 8.34
C TRP A 538 19.44 7.52 7.16
N ASN A 539 20.73 7.61 7.03
CA ASN A 539 21.52 6.85 6.08
C ASN A 539 22.85 6.45 6.78
N PRO A 540 23.15 5.16 6.93
CA PRO A 540 22.56 4.00 6.25
C PRO A 540 21.22 3.47 6.81
N GLY A 541 20.70 3.98 7.90
CA GLY A 541 19.49 3.51 8.55
C GLY A 541 19.77 2.56 9.71
N THR A 542 18.75 1.83 10.14
CA THR A 542 18.84 0.88 11.26
C THR A 542 19.54 -0.41 10.82
N ASP A 543 20.43 -0.93 11.64
CA ASP A 543 21.10 -2.22 11.46
C ASP A 543 20.78 -3.13 12.66
N TYR A 544 19.96 -4.13 12.44
CA TYR A 544 19.49 -5.08 13.46
C TYR A 544 20.57 -6.13 13.83
N ASN A 545 21.73 -6.11 13.20
CA ASN A 545 22.91 -6.89 13.58
C ASN A 545 23.94 -6.05 14.36
N ASN A 546 23.77 -4.73 14.44
CA ASN A 546 24.66 -3.85 15.17
C ASN A 546 24.36 -3.92 16.66
N GLU A 547 25.33 -4.40 17.45
CA GLU A 547 25.15 -4.64 18.90
C GLU A 547 24.89 -3.35 19.70
N GLU A 548 25.40 -2.20 19.28
CA GLU A 548 25.14 -0.92 19.94
C GLU A 548 23.71 -0.45 19.68
N GLN A 549 23.24 -0.51 18.43
CA GLN A 549 21.87 -0.16 18.08
C GLN A 549 20.88 -1.12 18.74
N LYS A 550 21.15 -2.43 18.74
CA LYS A 550 20.35 -3.43 19.46
C LYS A 550 20.24 -3.10 20.95
N LYS A 551 21.38 -2.82 21.58
CA LYS A 551 21.41 -2.44 22.99
C LYS A 551 20.57 -1.20 23.26
N ASN A 552 20.71 -0.16 22.46
CA ASN A 552 19.94 1.08 22.61
C ASN A 552 18.42 0.84 22.48
N MET A 553 18.00 0.02 21.52
CA MET A 553 16.60 -0.37 21.38
C MET A 553 16.09 -1.23 22.54
N ILE A 554 16.90 -2.15 23.05
CA ILE A 554 16.58 -2.92 24.27
C ILE A 554 16.42 -1.99 25.48
N ASP A 555 17.35 -1.04 25.65
CA ASP A 555 17.29 -0.07 26.75
C ASP A 555 16.02 0.80 26.68
N SER A 556 15.63 1.26 25.47
CA SER A 556 14.41 2.02 25.23
C SER A 556 13.17 1.21 25.63
N VAL A 557 13.04 0.00 25.10
CA VAL A 557 11.89 -0.89 25.40
C VAL A 557 11.86 -1.27 26.87
N THR A 558 13.02 -1.59 27.47
CA THR A 558 13.11 -1.95 28.91
C THR A 558 12.66 -0.78 29.78
N LYS A 559 13.04 0.45 29.43
CA LYS A 559 12.58 1.67 30.12
C LYS A 559 11.07 1.78 30.00
N MET A 560 10.50 1.66 28.80
CA MET A 560 9.07 1.69 28.56
C MET A 560 8.33 0.69 29.45
N VAL A 561 8.75 -0.57 29.41
CA VAL A 561 8.06 -1.63 30.15
C VAL A 561 8.13 -1.39 31.67
N ASN A 562 9.28 -1.03 32.23
CA ASN A 562 9.41 -0.74 33.63
C ASN A 562 8.60 0.48 34.09
N GLU A 563 8.40 1.43 33.20
CA GLU A 563 7.67 2.66 33.51
C GLU A 563 6.15 2.47 33.49
N TYR A 564 5.62 1.61 32.58
CA TYR A 564 4.18 1.55 32.32
C TYR A 564 3.51 0.22 32.69
N LYS A 565 4.24 -0.86 33.04
CA LYS A 565 3.67 -2.18 33.30
C LYS A 565 2.61 -2.26 34.40
N ASP A 566 2.68 -1.35 35.38
CA ASP A 566 1.75 -1.28 36.50
C ASP A 566 0.58 -0.32 36.25
N GLU A 567 0.50 0.31 35.09
CA GLU A 567 -0.54 1.28 34.76
C GLU A 567 -1.87 0.59 34.42
N PRO A 568 -2.99 1.02 35.02
CA PRO A 568 -4.26 0.33 34.85
C PRO A 568 -4.86 0.44 33.44
N TYR A 569 -4.41 1.43 32.67
CA TYR A 569 -4.87 1.65 31.30
C TYR A 569 -4.09 0.83 30.26
N LEU A 570 -2.98 0.21 30.63
CA LEU A 570 -2.18 -0.56 29.67
C LEU A 570 -2.97 -1.74 29.14
N LEU A 571 -3.02 -1.87 27.80
CA LEU A 571 -3.65 -3.01 27.15
C LEU A 571 -2.60 -4.06 26.75
N PHE A 572 -1.58 -3.67 26.01
CA PHE A 572 -0.43 -4.50 25.66
C PHE A 572 0.70 -3.67 25.03
N TRP A 573 1.84 -4.30 24.81
CA TRP A 573 3.04 -3.72 24.21
C TRP A 573 3.04 -3.87 22.70
N LEU A 574 3.47 -2.84 21.96
CA LEU A 574 3.55 -2.83 20.51
C LEU A 574 4.95 -2.47 20.03
N LEU A 575 5.65 -3.40 19.41
CA LEU A 575 6.98 -3.20 18.85
C LEU A 575 6.90 -2.75 17.40
N GLY A 576 7.63 -1.69 17.06
CA GLY A 576 7.78 -1.20 15.71
C GLY A 576 6.61 -0.38 15.18
N ASN A 577 6.86 0.23 14.04
CA ASN A 577 5.88 0.81 13.14
C ASN A 577 6.42 0.72 11.70
N GLU A 578 5.89 -0.21 10.91
CA GLU A 578 6.21 -0.35 9.49
C GLU A 578 7.70 -0.52 9.16
N ASN A 579 8.48 -1.08 10.06
CA ASN A 579 9.93 -1.25 9.90
C ASN A 579 10.32 -1.95 8.59
N VAL A 580 9.41 -2.73 8.02
CA VAL A 580 9.57 -3.52 6.79
C VAL A 580 9.42 -2.72 5.50
N TYR A 581 9.11 -1.43 5.57
CA TYR A 581 9.02 -0.56 4.39
C TYR A 581 10.33 0.21 4.07
N GLY A 582 11.41 -0.06 4.74
CA GLY A 582 12.67 0.67 4.54
C GLY A 582 12.71 2.00 5.29
N TYR A 583 12.92 3.11 4.61
CA TYR A 583 12.94 4.47 5.18
C TYR A 583 13.74 4.61 6.47
N ALA A 584 15.00 4.21 6.44
CA ALA A 584 15.90 4.17 7.58
C ALA A 584 15.55 3.15 8.68
N CYS A 585 14.40 2.48 8.61
CA CYS A 585 14.10 1.33 9.47
C CYS A 585 14.72 0.03 8.95
N ASN A 586 14.83 -0.14 7.63
CA ASN A 586 15.60 -1.16 6.89
C ASN A 586 15.31 -2.64 7.22
N ALA A 587 14.18 -2.97 7.85
CA ALA A 587 13.87 -4.38 8.11
C ALA A 587 13.55 -5.17 6.82
N ASP A 588 13.27 -4.48 5.71
CA ASP A 588 13.10 -5.06 4.38
C ASP A 588 14.40 -5.63 3.80
N THR A 589 15.55 -5.08 4.17
CA THR A 589 16.86 -5.54 3.68
C THR A 589 17.34 -6.81 4.38
N GLU A 590 17.03 -6.96 5.68
CA GLU A 590 17.40 -8.11 6.49
C GLU A 590 16.25 -8.57 7.40
N PRO A 591 15.13 -9.05 6.84
CA PRO A 591 13.95 -9.37 7.62
C PRO A 591 14.16 -10.51 8.63
N ASP A 592 15.02 -11.49 8.33
CA ASP A 592 15.37 -12.54 9.30
C ASP A 592 16.06 -11.98 10.55
N ALA A 593 16.97 -10.99 10.40
CA ALA A 593 17.65 -10.35 11.52
C ALA A 593 16.65 -9.55 12.36
N PHE A 594 15.79 -8.77 11.71
CA PHE A 594 14.76 -7.99 12.37
C PHE A 594 13.82 -8.85 13.22
N PHE A 595 13.22 -9.90 12.66
CA PHE A 595 12.25 -10.73 13.39
C PHE A 595 12.90 -11.57 14.50
N LYS A 596 14.16 -12.03 14.33
CA LYS A 596 14.91 -12.68 15.42
C LYS A 596 15.17 -11.72 16.56
N PHE A 597 15.58 -10.49 16.26
CA PHE A 597 15.81 -9.48 17.27
C PHE A 597 14.50 -9.05 17.95
N ALA A 598 13.42 -8.86 17.21
CA ALA A 598 12.09 -8.59 17.78
C ALA A 598 11.64 -9.70 18.73
N ASN A 599 11.92 -10.97 18.39
CA ASN A 599 11.64 -12.11 19.27
C ASN A 599 12.48 -12.11 20.54
N GLU A 600 13.76 -11.73 20.46
CA GLU A 600 14.63 -11.55 21.62
C GLU A 600 14.06 -10.50 22.58
N VAL A 601 13.66 -9.34 22.03
CA VAL A 601 13.08 -8.25 22.81
C VAL A 601 11.72 -8.64 23.41
N ALA A 602 10.90 -9.40 22.70
CA ALA A 602 9.63 -9.93 23.25
C ALA A 602 9.88 -10.81 24.49
N LYS A 603 10.93 -11.64 24.49
CA LYS A 603 11.31 -12.43 25.68
C LYS A 603 11.73 -11.54 26.83
N ILE A 604 12.49 -10.47 26.56
CA ILE A 604 12.89 -9.50 27.59
C ILE A 604 11.65 -8.84 28.20
N ILE A 605 10.72 -8.37 27.36
CA ILE A 605 9.46 -7.78 27.83
C ILE A 605 8.72 -8.76 28.76
N LYS A 606 8.51 -10.00 28.32
CA LYS A 606 7.78 -11.02 29.08
C LYS A 606 8.47 -11.40 30.40
N SER A 607 9.81 -11.26 30.47
CA SER A 607 10.54 -11.47 31.71
C SER A 607 10.32 -10.35 32.73
N ILE A 608 10.00 -9.13 32.27
CA ILE A 608 9.77 -7.96 33.11
C ILE A 608 8.27 -7.81 33.42
N ASP A 609 7.43 -8.09 32.42
CA ASP A 609 5.98 -7.98 32.50
C ASP A 609 5.29 -9.21 31.88
N PRO A 610 4.97 -10.21 32.67
CA PRO A 610 4.22 -11.39 32.25
C PRO A 610 2.70 -11.14 32.13
N GLU A 611 2.20 -9.99 32.59
CA GLU A 611 0.78 -9.67 32.65
C GLU A 611 0.18 -9.19 31.32
N HIS A 612 1.01 -8.71 30.39
CA HIS A 612 0.56 -8.13 29.14
C HIS A 612 1.21 -8.79 27.92
N PRO A 613 0.44 -9.04 26.84
CA PRO A 613 0.97 -9.57 25.59
C PRO A 613 1.95 -8.62 24.89
N VAL A 614 2.76 -9.20 24.01
CA VAL A 614 3.63 -8.45 23.11
C VAL A 614 3.10 -8.57 21.67
N ALA A 615 2.88 -7.44 21.03
CA ALA A 615 2.52 -7.34 19.64
C ALA A 615 3.66 -6.72 18.80
N ILE A 616 3.63 -6.94 17.48
CA ILE A 616 4.48 -6.23 16.52
C ILE A 616 3.59 -5.45 15.56
N CYS A 617 4.08 -4.31 15.04
CA CYS A 617 3.41 -3.55 13.99
C CYS A 617 4.17 -3.65 12.68
N SER A 618 3.68 -4.43 11.75
CA SER A 618 4.24 -4.61 10.41
C SER A 618 3.52 -3.74 9.37
N GLY A 619 4.22 -3.46 8.29
CA GLY A 619 3.61 -2.93 7.07
C GLY A 619 2.87 -4.04 6.34
N ASP A 620 1.54 -4.02 6.39
CA ASP A 620 0.66 -5.05 5.82
C ASP A 620 1.08 -6.48 6.25
N THR A 621 1.17 -7.43 5.34
CA THR A 621 1.63 -8.81 5.58
C THR A 621 3.01 -9.08 4.98
N LEU A 622 3.83 -8.04 4.82
CA LEU A 622 5.18 -8.19 4.29
C LEU A 622 6.03 -9.07 5.21
N PHE A 623 6.76 -10.00 4.62
CA PHE A 623 7.63 -10.96 5.33
C PHE A 623 6.94 -11.78 6.42
N LEU A 624 5.65 -12.06 6.25
CA LEU A 624 4.86 -12.80 7.23
C LEU A 624 5.41 -14.22 7.48
N ASP A 625 5.99 -14.85 6.46
CA ASP A 625 6.70 -16.13 6.57
C ASP A 625 7.89 -16.05 7.53
N LYS A 626 8.65 -14.95 7.47
CA LYS A 626 9.80 -14.69 8.38
C LYS A 626 9.32 -14.46 9.81
N PHE A 627 8.28 -13.64 9.97
CA PHE A 627 7.64 -13.45 11.27
C PHE A 627 7.18 -14.79 11.85
N GLY A 628 6.42 -15.58 11.11
CA GLY A 628 5.91 -16.86 11.56
C GLY A 628 7.00 -17.88 11.93
N LYS A 629 8.18 -17.79 11.30
CA LYS A 629 9.34 -18.65 11.59
C LYS A 629 10.13 -18.17 12.80
N ASP A 630 10.48 -16.87 12.86
CA ASP A 630 11.55 -16.36 13.73
C ASP A 630 11.03 -15.56 14.93
N ALA A 631 9.71 -15.17 14.99
CA ALA A 631 9.15 -14.33 16.05
C ALA A 631 8.10 -15.08 16.92
N ARG A 632 8.43 -16.27 17.40
CA ARG A 632 7.50 -17.18 18.10
C ARG A 632 7.03 -16.70 19.49
N ASP A 633 7.79 -15.79 20.11
CA ASP A 633 7.46 -15.22 21.43
C ASP A 633 6.60 -13.95 21.32
N ILE A 634 6.29 -13.49 20.11
CA ILE A 634 5.33 -12.42 19.89
C ILE A 634 3.93 -13.01 19.82
N ASP A 635 3.00 -12.46 20.61
CA ASP A 635 1.66 -13.01 20.83
C ASP A 635 0.64 -12.57 19.78
N ILE A 636 0.81 -11.37 19.21
CA ILE A 636 -0.17 -10.72 18.35
C ILE A 636 0.55 -10.10 17.14
N PHE A 637 0.03 -10.38 15.95
CA PHE A 637 0.47 -9.69 14.74
C PHE A 637 -0.36 -8.41 14.53
N GLY A 638 0.29 -7.30 14.31
CA GLY A 638 -0.34 -6.03 13.94
C GLY A 638 0.02 -5.66 12.50
N ALA A 639 -0.94 -5.17 11.75
CA ALA A 639 -0.77 -4.76 10.37
C ALA A 639 -1.31 -3.37 10.12
N ASN A 640 -0.47 -2.45 9.65
CA ASN A 640 -0.94 -1.23 9.00
C ASN A 640 -1.39 -1.62 7.58
N ALA A 641 -2.67 -1.51 7.28
CA ALA A 641 -3.20 -2.03 6.03
C ALA A 641 -4.24 -1.09 5.40
N TYR A 642 -3.91 -0.60 4.22
CA TYR A 642 -4.73 0.30 3.42
C TYR A 642 -5.10 -0.38 2.09
N ARG A 643 -6.14 -1.24 2.11
CA ARG A 643 -6.50 -2.09 0.97
C ARG A 643 -7.80 -1.70 0.26
N GLY A 644 -8.43 -0.60 0.66
CA GLY A 644 -9.68 -0.13 0.09
C GLY A 644 -10.90 -0.39 0.98
N ASN A 645 -12.02 0.18 0.60
CA ASN A 645 -13.30 0.10 1.33
C ASN A 645 -13.93 -1.29 1.36
N TYR A 646 -13.37 -2.25 0.66
CA TYR A 646 -13.87 -3.64 0.58
C TYR A 646 -13.19 -4.57 1.59
N GLY A 647 -12.30 -4.05 2.44
CA GLY A 647 -11.66 -4.79 3.51
C GLY A 647 -10.27 -5.33 3.15
N PHE A 648 -9.77 -6.26 3.96
CA PHE A 648 -8.37 -6.66 3.97
C PHE A 648 -8.11 -8.00 3.23
N GLY A 649 -9.14 -8.57 2.60
CA GLY A 649 -9.00 -9.75 1.77
C GLY A 649 -8.42 -10.95 2.51
N ARG A 650 -7.34 -11.54 1.97
CA ARG A 650 -6.73 -12.75 2.51
C ARG A 650 -5.84 -12.52 3.74
N LEU A 651 -5.59 -11.26 4.16
CA LEU A 651 -4.73 -10.94 5.31
C LEU A 651 -5.02 -11.84 6.52
N TRP A 652 -6.28 -11.99 6.90
CA TRP A 652 -6.72 -12.80 8.03
C TRP A 652 -6.31 -14.26 7.94
N LYS A 653 -6.54 -14.88 6.77
CA LYS A 653 -6.14 -16.27 6.52
C LYS A 653 -4.62 -16.43 6.46
N SER A 654 -3.92 -15.49 5.82
CA SER A 654 -2.46 -15.52 5.75
C SER A 654 -1.83 -15.52 7.13
N VAL A 655 -2.23 -14.62 8.03
CA VAL A 655 -1.71 -14.59 9.40
C VAL A 655 -2.06 -15.88 10.16
N LYS A 656 -3.27 -16.39 10.00
CA LYS A 656 -3.70 -17.65 10.66
C LYS A 656 -2.87 -18.85 10.20
N GLU A 657 -2.58 -18.95 8.90
CA GLU A 657 -1.89 -20.09 8.29
C GLU A 657 -0.37 -20.03 8.46
N GLU A 658 0.22 -18.86 8.31
CA GLU A 658 1.68 -18.68 8.25
C GLU A 658 2.29 -18.35 9.61
N ALA A 659 1.58 -17.55 10.43
CA ALA A 659 2.05 -17.15 11.76
C ALA A 659 1.37 -17.91 12.91
N GLY A 660 0.11 -18.30 12.75
CA GLY A 660 -0.62 -19.04 13.77
C GLY A 660 -0.96 -18.24 15.03
N VAL A 661 -0.98 -16.92 14.95
CA VAL A 661 -1.33 -15.96 16.02
C VAL A 661 -2.55 -15.12 15.62
N PRO A 662 -3.21 -14.46 16.58
CA PRO A 662 -4.26 -13.50 16.25
C PRO A 662 -3.68 -12.23 15.64
N VAL A 663 -4.56 -11.45 14.98
CA VAL A 663 -4.17 -10.22 14.31
C VAL A 663 -5.13 -9.07 14.64
N PHE A 664 -4.61 -7.87 14.75
CA PHE A 664 -5.42 -6.65 14.70
C PHE A 664 -4.87 -5.70 13.65
N ILE A 665 -5.75 -4.87 13.09
CA ILE A 665 -5.30 -3.84 12.15
C ILE A 665 -4.79 -2.67 12.98
N THR A 666 -3.50 -2.41 12.90
CA THR A 666 -2.83 -1.37 13.68
C THR A 666 -3.05 0.03 13.11
N GLU A 667 -3.33 0.10 11.81
CA GLU A 667 -3.80 1.29 11.11
C GLU A 667 -4.64 0.90 9.91
N TYR A 668 -5.75 1.62 9.73
CA TYR A 668 -6.54 1.67 8.50
C TYR A 668 -7.30 2.98 8.45
N GLY A 669 -7.47 3.53 7.25
CA GLY A 669 -8.13 4.82 7.10
C GLY A 669 -8.22 5.24 5.64
N CYS A 670 -8.78 6.43 5.45
CA CYS A 670 -8.95 7.06 4.15
C CYS A 670 -8.90 8.56 4.33
N PRO A 671 -8.25 9.31 3.43
CA PRO A 671 -8.32 10.77 3.50
C PRO A 671 -9.76 11.26 3.29
N ALA A 672 -10.13 12.31 3.99
CA ALA A 672 -11.39 13.03 3.78
C ALA A 672 -11.31 14.03 2.63
N PHE A 673 -10.20 14.04 1.91
CA PHE A 673 -9.96 14.84 0.72
C PHE A 673 -9.83 13.93 -0.49
N ALA A 674 -10.38 14.37 -1.62
CA ALA A 674 -10.15 13.76 -2.93
C ALA A 674 -10.08 14.86 -3.99
N GLU A 675 -9.10 14.82 -4.89
CA GLU A 675 -8.88 15.85 -5.90
C GLU A 675 -10.12 15.97 -6.81
N GLY A 676 -10.55 17.19 -7.05
CA GLY A 676 -11.73 17.49 -7.88
C GLY A 676 -13.08 17.20 -7.23
N LYS A 677 -13.12 16.86 -5.93
CA LYS A 677 -14.34 16.64 -5.14
C LYS A 677 -14.53 17.74 -4.12
N SER A 678 -15.77 17.93 -3.68
CA SER A 678 -16.06 18.77 -2.52
C SER A 678 -15.61 18.08 -1.23
N LEU A 679 -15.33 18.85 -0.17
CA LEU A 679 -14.99 18.28 1.15
C LEU A 679 -16.09 17.34 1.65
N LEU A 680 -17.35 17.66 1.40
CA LEU A 680 -18.48 16.82 1.79
C LEU A 680 -18.47 15.43 1.08
N GLU A 681 -18.11 15.40 -0.21
CA GLU A 681 -17.91 14.14 -0.94
C GLU A 681 -16.69 13.38 -0.41
N GLY A 682 -15.60 14.08 -0.08
CA GLY A 682 -14.42 13.49 0.55
C GLY A 682 -14.76 12.80 1.88
N GLU A 683 -15.53 13.45 2.75
CA GLU A 683 -16.02 12.82 3.97
C GLU A 683 -16.95 11.61 3.74
N GLU A 684 -17.77 11.63 2.68
CA GLU A 684 -18.59 10.47 2.30
C GLU A 684 -17.73 9.27 1.90
N PHE A 685 -16.69 9.50 1.12
CA PHE A 685 -15.73 8.47 0.76
C PHE A 685 -14.98 7.94 1.97
N GLN A 686 -14.49 8.81 2.85
CA GLN A 686 -13.85 8.44 4.10
C GLN A 686 -14.78 7.56 4.94
N ALA A 687 -16.01 8.00 5.17
CA ALA A 687 -17.00 7.28 5.96
C ALA A 687 -17.34 5.90 5.37
N ALA A 688 -17.46 5.81 4.05
CA ALA A 688 -17.71 4.53 3.37
C ALA A 688 -16.50 3.58 3.48
N TYR A 689 -15.28 4.12 3.40
CA TYR A 689 -14.05 3.35 3.56
C TYR A 689 -13.93 2.77 4.97
N HIS A 690 -14.08 3.60 5.99
CA HIS A 690 -14.03 3.18 7.40
C HIS A 690 -15.11 2.15 7.73
N LYS A 691 -16.33 2.36 7.21
CA LYS A 691 -17.43 1.39 7.37
C LYS A 691 -17.08 0.03 6.77
N GLY A 692 -16.62 0.00 5.52
CA GLY A 692 -16.30 -1.25 4.83
C GLY A 692 -15.14 -2.00 5.48
N SER A 693 -14.11 -1.28 5.91
CA SER A 693 -12.97 -1.85 6.65
C SER A 693 -13.40 -2.45 7.99
N TRP A 694 -14.21 -1.72 8.78
CA TRP A 694 -14.69 -2.23 10.06
C TRP A 694 -15.63 -3.43 9.91
N GLU A 695 -16.48 -3.45 8.90
CA GLU A 695 -17.33 -4.61 8.61
C GLU A 695 -16.51 -5.86 8.28
N ASP A 696 -15.40 -5.71 7.57
CA ASP A 696 -14.49 -6.83 7.29
C ASP A 696 -13.74 -7.30 8.55
N ILE A 697 -13.27 -6.38 9.39
CA ILE A 697 -12.70 -6.70 10.71
C ILE A 697 -13.72 -7.51 11.53
N ALA A 698 -14.96 -7.01 11.65
CA ALA A 698 -16.02 -7.66 12.44
C ALA A 698 -16.36 -9.05 11.90
N ASN A 699 -16.39 -9.25 10.59
CA ASN A 699 -16.64 -10.56 9.98
C ASN A 699 -15.53 -11.58 10.28
N ASN A 700 -14.31 -11.13 10.56
CA ASN A 700 -13.15 -11.98 10.84
C ASN A 700 -12.83 -12.13 12.33
N MET A 701 -13.64 -11.57 13.23
CA MET A 701 -13.55 -11.79 14.67
C MET A 701 -13.95 -13.22 15.06
N VAL A 702 -13.68 -13.56 16.29
CA VAL A 702 -14.08 -14.83 16.92
C VAL A 702 -15.56 -15.16 16.65
N PHE A 703 -15.82 -16.40 16.21
CA PHE A 703 -17.15 -16.88 15.82
C PHE A 703 -17.83 -16.13 14.67
N GLY A 704 -17.11 -15.24 14.00
CA GLY A 704 -17.55 -14.58 12.78
C GLY A 704 -17.60 -15.53 11.58
N ILE A 705 -18.02 -15.01 10.44
CA ILE A 705 -18.14 -15.78 9.17
C ILE A 705 -16.79 -15.98 8.48
N GLY A 706 -15.76 -15.21 8.85
CA GLY A 706 -14.44 -15.20 8.25
C GLY A 706 -13.43 -16.09 8.98
N ALA A 707 -12.19 -15.62 9.09
CA ALA A 707 -11.06 -16.40 9.61
C ALA A 707 -11.09 -16.62 11.14
N GLY A 708 -11.80 -15.78 11.89
CA GLY A 708 -11.97 -15.91 13.34
C GLY A 708 -10.75 -15.50 14.17
N ASN A 709 -9.81 -14.74 13.60
CA ASN A 709 -8.57 -14.36 14.28
C ASN A 709 -8.37 -12.84 14.41
N ALA A 710 -9.34 -12.03 14.01
CA ALA A 710 -9.30 -10.58 14.21
C ALA A 710 -9.59 -10.22 15.67
N LEU A 711 -8.76 -9.39 16.28
CA LEU A 711 -8.96 -8.85 17.64
C LEU A 711 -9.64 -7.47 17.64
N GLY A 712 -9.81 -6.87 16.47
CA GLY A 712 -10.31 -5.51 16.26
C GLY A 712 -9.39 -4.69 15.37
N GLY A 713 -9.44 -3.37 15.49
CA GLY A 713 -8.60 -2.46 14.71
C GLY A 713 -8.51 -1.06 15.30
N VAL A 714 -7.53 -0.33 14.82
CA VAL A 714 -7.22 1.06 15.19
C VAL A 714 -7.38 1.92 13.94
N ALA A 715 -8.35 2.82 13.96
CA ALA A 715 -8.55 3.76 12.87
C ALA A 715 -7.40 4.80 12.84
N PHE A 716 -6.87 5.07 11.69
CA PHE A 716 -5.93 6.14 11.43
C PHE A 716 -6.72 7.26 10.79
N GLU A 717 -6.96 8.35 11.47
CA GLU A 717 -6.51 8.78 12.79
C GLU A 717 -7.57 9.69 13.45
N TRP A 718 -7.36 10.17 14.70
CA TRP A 718 -8.32 11.06 15.36
C TRP A 718 -8.46 12.39 14.65
N MET A 719 -7.32 13.06 14.40
CA MET A 719 -7.29 14.43 13.90
C MET A 719 -6.26 14.59 12.79
N ASP A 720 -6.57 15.41 11.79
CA ASP A 720 -5.67 15.73 10.69
C ASP A 720 -4.28 16.18 11.15
N GLU A 721 -3.25 15.63 10.51
CA GLU A 721 -1.83 15.89 10.82
C GLU A 721 -1.22 16.93 9.85
N TRP A 722 -1.57 18.21 9.97
CA TRP A 722 -1.06 19.28 9.11
C TRP A 722 0.47 19.38 9.05
N TRP A 723 1.17 18.75 9.99
CA TRP A 723 2.64 18.71 10.06
C TRP A 723 3.28 17.65 9.17
N LYS A 724 2.49 16.79 8.56
CA LYS A 724 2.99 15.53 7.95
C LYS A 724 3.76 15.77 6.66
N GLN A 725 3.45 16.81 5.89
CA GLN A 725 4.09 17.06 4.60
C GLN A 725 5.08 18.22 4.63
N TYR A 726 4.68 19.43 4.27
CA TYR A 726 5.65 20.51 4.04
C TYR A 726 5.69 21.56 5.15
N GLU A 727 4.65 22.30 5.30
CA GLU A 727 4.55 23.43 6.22
C GLU A 727 3.41 23.20 7.21
N PRO A 728 3.69 23.02 8.51
CA PRO A 728 2.67 22.66 9.50
C PRO A 728 1.49 23.64 9.64
N SER A 729 1.60 24.83 9.07
CA SER A 729 0.54 25.83 9.05
C SER A 729 -0.33 25.80 7.80
N ILE A 730 -0.04 24.91 6.86
CA ILE A 730 -0.77 24.73 5.60
C ILE A 730 -1.33 23.31 5.57
N HIS A 731 -2.64 23.18 5.38
CA HIS A 731 -3.27 21.90 5.14
C HIS A 731 -3.00 21.46 3.69
N ASP A 732 -1.99 20.66 3.46
CA ASP A 732 -1.53 20.30 2.12
C ASP A 732 -2.46 19.27 1.48
N SER A 733 -2.97 19.59 0.31
CA SER A 733 -3.87 18.71 -0.45
C SER A 733 -3.15 17.85 -1.49
N LYS A 734 -1.81 17.91 -1.57
CA LYS A 734 -1.04 17.13 -2.54
C LYS A 734 -0.96 15.66 -2.15
N GLY A 735 -1.31 14.77 -3.08
CA GLY A 735 -1.14 13.33 -2.90
C GLY A 735 0.34 12.94 -2.89
N VAL A 736 0.77 12.15 -1.90
CA VAL A 736 2.17 11.72 -1.74
C VAL A 736 2.46 10.35 -2.33
N ALA A 737 1.46 9.48 -2.42
CA ALA A 737 1.61 8.13 -2.93
C ALA A 737 0.32 7.66 -3.62
N ILE A 738 0.44 6.69 -4.53
CA ILE A 738 -0.72 6.06 -5.16
C ILE A 738 -1.24 4.95 -4.23
N GLY A 739 -2.56 4.91 -4.03
CA GLY A 739 -3.20 3.92 -3.17
C GLY A 739 -4.68 3.70 -3.51
N PRO A 740 -5.36 2.78 -2.82
CA PRO A 740 -6.75 2.41 -3.09
C PRO A 740 -7.73 3.42 -2.47
N PHE A 741 -7.54 4.69 -2.76
CA PHE A 741 -8.32 5.83 -2.28
C PHE A 741 -9.20 6.40 -3.40
N PRO A 742 -10.19 7.24 -3.09
CA PRO A 742 -11.21 7.68 -4.05
C PRO A 742 -10.68 8.34 -5.32
N ASP A 743 -9.62 9.14 -5.21
CA ASP A 743 -8.93 9.76 -6.36
C ASP A 743 -7.61 9.06 -6.72
N GLY A 744 -7.29 7.97 -6.02
CA GLY A 744 -6.09 7.18 -6.24
C GLY A 744 -4.85 7.66 -5.49
N TYR A 745 -4.95 8.71 -4.68
CA TYR A 745 -3.82 9.26 -3.94
C TYR A 745 -3.97 9.20 -2.43
N PHE A 746 -2.82 9.07 -1.78
CA PHE A 746 -2.63 9.16 -0.34
C PHE A 746 -2.44 10.65 0.02
N HIS A 747 -3.50 11.28 0.55
CA HIS A 747 -3.45 12.65 1.09
C HIS A 747 -3.25 12.57 2.60
N GLU A 748 -2.01 12.46 3.02
CA GLU A 748 -1.65 12.02 4.37
C GLU A 748 -2.15 12.94 5.47
N GLU A 749 -2.26 14.24 5.20
CA GLU A 749 -2.74 15.22 6.17
C GLU A 749 -4.26 15.20 6.42
N TRP A 750 -5.03 14.40 5.66
CA TRP A 750 -6.50 14.42 5.67
C TRP A 750 -7.15 13.17 6.25
N PHE A 751 -6.44 12.40 7.03
CA PHE A 751 -6.94 11.12 7.56
C PHE A 751 -7.79 11.25 8.83
N GLY A 752 -7.81 12.39 9.48
CA GLY A 752 -8.55 12.62 10.71
C GLY A 752 -10.02 12.24 10.64
N ILE A 753 -10.53 11.61 11.71
CA ILE A 753 -11.97 11.43 11.94
C ILE A 753 -12.63 12.77 12.26
N CYS A 754 -11.84 13.71 12.75
CA CYS A 754 -12.19 15.11 12.86
C CYS A 754 -11.06 16.00 12.34
N ASP A 755 -11.36 17.27 12.06
CA ASP A 755 -10.38 18.27 11.66
C ASP A 755 -10.44 19.52 12.56
N GLN A 756 -9.53 20.46 12.31
CA GLN A 756 -9.40 21.72 13.02
C GLN A 756 -9.91 22.93 12.19
N GLY A 757 -10.80 22.68 11.22
CA GLY A 757 -11.37 23.71 10.35
C GLY A 757 -10.29 24.45 9.54
N ASP A 758 -10.26 25.77 9.61
CA ASP A 758 -9.23 26.58 8.95
C ASP A 758 -7.98 26.83 9.83
N GLY A 759 -7.86 26.13 10.93
CA GLY A 759 -6.72 26.16 11.86
C GLY A 759 -6.68 27.36 12.81
N LYS A 760 -7.56 28.36 12.69
CA LYS A 760 -7.51 29.59 13.53
C LYS A 760 -7.81 29.33 14.99
N GLU A 761 -8.68 28.37 15.26
CA GLU A 761 -9.09 27.98 16.62
C GLU A 761 -8.40 26.70 17.10
N SER A 762 -7.29 26.31 16.41
CA SER A 762 -6.46 25.22 16.84
C SER A 762 -5.71 25.57 18.15
N PRO A 763 -5.59 24.64 19.11
CA PRO A 763 -5.91 23.20 19.05
C PRO A 763 -7.34 22.86 19.54
N PHE A 764 -8.21 23.80 19.75
CA PHE A 764 -9.46 23.58 20.47
C PHE A 764 -10.64 23.17 19.60
N PHE A 765 -10.68 23.58 18.34
CA PHE A 765 -11.80 23.31 17.45
C PHE A 765 -11.79 21.88 16.89
N ARG A 766 -13.01 21.27 16.84
CA ARG A 766 -13.25 19.96 16.20
C ARG A 766 -14.47 20.04 15.30
N HIS A 767 -14.25 19.83 14.01
CA HIS A 767 -15.30 19.47 13.07
C HIS A 767 -15.38 17.94 12.99
N LEU A 768 -16.51 17.37 13.43
CA LEU A 768 -16.72 15.93 13.43
C LEU A 768 -17.20 15.47 12.06
N ARG A 769 -16.37 14.70 11.35
CA ARG A 769 -16.66 14.19 10.01
C ARG A 769 -17.69 13.06 10.01
N LYS A 770 -18.24 12.73 8.86
CA LYS A 770 -19.22 11.62 8.68
C LYS A 770 -18.70 10.29 9.21
N SER A 771 -17.41 10.03 9.15
CA SER A 771 -16.75 8.83 9.70
C SER A 771 -16.92 8.71 11.22
N TYR A 772 -16.92 9.81 11.98
CA TYR A 772 -17.23 9.82 13.41
C TYR A 772 -18.62 9.22 13.68
N PHE A 773 -19.63 9.67 12.97
CA PHE A 773 -21.01 9.22 13.16
C PHE A 773 -21.24 7.80 12.66
N ILE A 774 -20.47 7.33 11.69
CA ILE A 774 -20.46 5.93 11.28
C ILE A 774 -19.93 5.05 12.41
N TYR A 775 -18.82 5.41 13.02
CA TYR A 775 -18.27 4.66 14.16
C TYR A 775 -19.20 4.69 15.37
N GLN A 776 -19.81 5.83 15.66
CA GLN A 776 -20.80 5.93 16.73
C GLN A 776 -21.93 4.89 16.56
N LYS A 777 -22.37 4.64 15.33
CA LYS A 777 -23.39 3.61 15.02
C LYS A 777 -22.86 2.18 15.07
N LEU A 778 -21.58 1.98 14.73
CA LEU A 778 -20.98 0.64 14.62
C LEU A 778 -20.44 0.15 15.96
N TRP A 779 -20.00 1.06 16.81
CA TRP A 779 -19.29 0.74 18.05
C TRP A 779 -20.16 0.83 19.32
N ASN A 780 -21.24 1.58 19.30
CA ASN A 780 -22.27 1.60 20.34
C ASN A 780 -23.45 0.72 19.96
#